data_33ff8807bbd5094ff9b7ff6583b3ee9b
#
_entry.id   33ff8807bbd5094ff9b7ff6583b3ee9b
#
_cell.length_a   1.000
_cell.length_b   1.000
_cell.length_c   1.000
_cell.angle_alpha   90.00
_cell.angle_beta   90.00
_cell.angle_gamma   90.00
#
_symmetry.space_group_name_H-M   'P 1'
#
loop_
_entity.id
_entity.type
_entity.pdbx_description
1 polymer ?
#
loop_
_entity_poly.entity_id
_entity_poly.type
_entity_poly.pdbx_seq_one_letter_code
_entity_poly.pdbx_strand_id
1 'polypeptide(L)'
;MRLRLLALLAFAVLLVYTFKLEPNSDRLDSQVVPSFIADTLVDSEVHNHLMLEWNISDVEMGKDALRSTFQVSGEQTIMYENGTFSVPLNGTGNSTLSYTAKTEEFAQLRPSALSLLPPLLAIFMAFLTRRTLLSLGSGIVLGGIIATYSGGIDLIAAANLLFVDILYHKIILDAFHVEILAFVILLSSTVALITKNGGIDGMVNSLTRFAKNSRSVQSAAYFLGMGIFFDDYANTIVVGNSCGPLFDKQNVSRAKLAYIVDSTAAPVAGVAVLSTWVAYQISTFAPQLPTIGMAESQGYSLFLETIPYRFYCLFALFMVGIVVWMQRDFGPMLAVESKARRSGSTRDDSAISSQRIEAKHGVIPQARNGLWPLLVMIFGTAYLIYYLGASSIAADAASGSADAIAAINNGGFEYMRSVLGASDSTYAIFLGSAASFILAVIMSLRPKHLTIGEVTSVTSHGIKVLFKDAVMVLLMAWGIGKICGDLGTAYFLVACFQDLMSPLWLPVILFVTACLIAFATGSSWTTMAILQPNVVLLAYQLGEQVDIGGHVLLVLSIGAVLEGAIFGDHCSPISDTTVLSSTASHCQHIEHVRTQAPYAIVTAIIAISCAYLPVALWGLNPFVCLAIGMVMLLTIVRFVGKRTDTLPSAG
;
A
#
# COMPACT_ATOMS: atom_id res chain seq x y z
N MET A 1 13.08 2.87 28.16
CA MET A 1 12.45 3.92 28.98
C MET A 1 12.62 5.32 28.37
N ARG A 2 13.85 5.78 28.03
CA ARG A 2 14.07 7.12 27.45
C ARG A 2 13.35 7.36 26.10
N LEU A 3 13.31 6.38 25.22
CA LEU A 3 12.62 6.50 23.91
C LEU A 3 11.10 6.64 24.07
N ARG A 4 10.50 5.91 25.04
CA ARG A 4 9.06 6.03 25.34
C ARG A 4 8.71 7.39 25.96
N LEU A 5 9.60 7.94 26.77
CA LEU A 5 9.44 9.28 27.34
C LEU A 5 9.52 10.37 26.26
N LEU A 6 10.48 10.23 25.32
CA LEU A 6 10.61 11.11 24.16
C LEU A 6 9.38 11.02 23.24
N ALA A 7 8.85 9.84 23.01
CA ALA A 7 7.61 9.64 22.23
C ALA A 7 6.39 10.28 22.92
N LEU A 8 6.27 10.13 24.25
CA LEU A 8 5.23 10.80 25.04
C LEU A 8 5.34 12.33 24.95
N LEU A 9 6.54 12.85 25.02
CA LEU A 9 6.81 14.29 24.93
C LEU A 9 6.52 14.82 23.52
N ALA A 10 6.97 14.09 22.49
CA ALA A 10 6.69 14.42 21.09
C ALA A 10 5.19 14.37 20.78
N PHE A 11 4.47 13.37 21.30
CA PHE A 11 3.03 13.27 21.17
C PHE A 11 2.30 14.41 21.88
N ALA A 12 2.69 14.77 23.09
CA ALA A 12 2.11 15.90 23.81
C ALA A 12 2.35 17.23 23.08
N VAL A 13 3.55 17.44 22.51
CA VAL A 13 3.86 18.62 21.69
C VAL A 13 3.02 18.62 20.41
N LEU A 14 2.92 17.47 19.73
CA LEU A 14 2.13 17.33 18.52
C LEU A 14 0.65 17.60 18.81
N LEU A 15 0.13 17.10 19.92
CA LEU A 15 -1.26 17.28 20.35
C LEU A 15 -1.55 18.77 20.66
N VAL A 16 -0.64 19.47 21.35
CA VAL A 16 -0.75 20.91 21.59
C VAL A 16 -0.69 21.70 20.28
N TYR A 17 0.17 21.29 19.35
CA TYR A 17 0.29 21.93 18.04
C TYR A 17 -0.96 21.70 17.19
N THR A 18 -1.52 20.49 17.23
CA THR A 18 -2.77 20.13 16.52
C THR A 18 -3.95 21.03 16.95
N PHE A 19 -4.10 21.31 18.24
CA PHE A 19 -5.13 22.20 18.73
C PHE A 19 -4.87 23.70 18.47
N LYS A 20 -3.66 24.05 18.01
CA LYS A 20 -3.31 25.40 17.56
C LYS A 20 -3.44 25.58 16.04
N LEU A 21 -3.71 24.51 15.29
CA LEU A 21 -3.99 24.61 13.88
C LEU A 21 -5.35 25.27 13.71
N GLU A 22 -5.35 26.49 13.16
CA GLU A 22 -6.55 27.20 12.77
C GLU A 22 -6.78 26.95 11.28
N PRO A 23 -7.80 26.17 10.91
CA PRO A 23 -8.16 25.99 9.52
C PRO A 23 -8.73 27.31 8.97
N ASN A 24 -8.47 27.58 7.71
CA ASN A 24 -9.13 28.68 7.03
C ASN A 24 -10.65 28.39 6.96
N SER A 25 -11.45 29.14 7.72
CA SER A 25 -12.88 28.90 7.88
C SER A 25 -13.64 28.98 6.56
N ASP A 26 -13.30 29.96 5.71
CA ASP A 26 -13.98 30.17 4.43
C ASP A 26 -13.75 29.01 3.46
N ARG A 27 -12.60 28.34 3.57
CA ARG A 27 -12.25 27.17 2.75
C ARG A 27 -12.82 25.88 3.32
N LEU A 28 -12.91 25.73 4.64
CA LEU A 28 -13.62 24.61 5.26
C LEU A 28 -15.09 24.63 4.86
N ASP A 29 -15.70 25.78 4.84
CA ASP A 29 -17.10 25.95 4.46
C ASP A 29 -17.32 25.72 2.96
N SER A 30 -16.35 26.07 2.10
CA SER A 30 -16.41 25.79 0.66
C SER A 30 -16.08 24.32 0.30
N GLN A 31 -15.36 23.59 1.15
CA GLN A 31 -14.99 22.19 0.94
C GLN A 31 -15.99 21.20 1.55
N VAL A 32 -16.87 21.64 2.43
CA VAL A 32 -18.07 20.89 2.87
C VAL A 32 -19.16 20.92 1.78
N VAL A 33 -18.75 21.03 0.51
CA VAL A 33 -19.63 20.74 -0.62
C VAL A 33 -19.90 19.23 -0.59
N PRO A 34 -21.16 18.81 -0.66
CA PRO A 34 -21.54 17.42 -0.52
C PRO A 34 -20.75 16.55 -1.48
N SER A 35 -20.16 15.49 -0.95
CA SER A 35 -19.66 14.41 -1.78
C SER A 35 -20.82 13.89 -2.59
N PHE A 36 -20.82 14.14 -3.89
CA PHE A 36 -21.81 13.61 -4.80
C PHE A 36 -21.69 12.11 -4.82
N ILE A 37 -22.64 11.44 -4.25
CA ILE A 37 -23.00 10.11 -4.70
C ILE A 37 -23.93 10.34 -5.88
N ALA A 38 -23.37 10.46 -7.08
CA ALA A 38 -24.11 10.33 -8.31
C ALA A 38 -24.46 8.85 -8.51
N ASP A 39 -25.32 8.33 -7.66
CA ASP A 39 -25.96 7.08 -7.92
C ASP A 39 -27.10 7.34 -8.90
N THR A 40 -26.81 6.93 -10.15
CA THR A 40 -27.78 6.67 -11.22
C THR A 40 -28.65 7.85 -11.63
N LEU A 41 -28.24 8.51 -12.70
CA LEU A 41 -29.17 9.00 -13.72
C LEU A 41 -29.91 7.78 -14.28
N VAL A 42 -30.97 7.36 -13.62
CA VAL A 42 -31.92 6.45 -14.21
C VAL A 42 -32.78 7.27 -15.16
N ASP A 43 -32.53 7.07 -16.43
CA ASP A 43 -33.38 7.50 -17.52
C ASP A 43 -34.76 6.86 -17.35
N SER A 44 -35.71 7.59 -16.81
CA SER A 44 -37.11 7.25 -16.94
C SER A 44 -38.00 8.46 -16.69
N GLU A 45 -38.95 8.62 -17.55
CA GLU A 45 -39.91 9.70 -17.71
C GLU A 45 -40.77 10.09 -16.49
N VAL A 46 -40.50 9.62 -15.27
CA VAL A 46 -41.53 9.74 -14.23
C VAL A 46 -41.05 10.23 -12.87
N HIS A 47 -39.84 10.29 -12.46
CA HIS A 47 -39.50 10.83 -11.10
C HIS A 47 -38.10 11.42 -11.03
N ASN A 48 -38.02 12.74 -11.23
CA ASN A 48 -36.81 13.52 -10.98
C ASN A 48 -36.66 13.83 -9.48
N HIS A 49 -36.39 12.82 -8.68
CA HIS A 49 -35.94 13.01 -7.31
C HIS A 49 -34.45 12.64 -7.22
N LEU A 50 -33.59 13.65 -7.31
CA LEU A 50 -32.21 13.52 -6.84
C LEU A 50 -32.25 13.67 -5.31
N MET A 51 -32.00 12.62 -4.59
CA MET A 51 -31.77 12.71 -3.14
C MET A 51 -30.34 13.13 -2.90
N LEU A 52 -30.14 14.38 -2.52
CA LEU A 52 -28.88 14.86 -1.97
C LEU A 52 -28.96 14.72 -0.46
N GLU A 53 -28.16 13.82 0.10
CA GLU A 53 -27.99 13.75 1.56
C GLU A 53 -27.06 14.88 1.98
N TRP A 54 -27.63 16.00 2.36
CA TRP A 54 -26.89 17.16 2.86
C TRP A 54 -27.20 17.38 4.32
N ASN A 55 -26.16 17.56 5.09
CA ASN A 55 -26.30 18.14 6.42
C ASN A 55 -25.88 19.62 6.35
N ILE A 56 -26.82 20.47 5.96
CA ILE A 56 -26.59 21.89 5.88
C ILE A 56 -27.22 22.54 7.10
N SER A 57 -26.38 23.05 7.98
CA SER A 57 -26.81 23.86 9.11
C SER A 57 -27.32 25.25 8.70
N ASP A 58 -27.04 25.68 7.45
CA ASP A 58 -27.40 26.98 6.90
C ASP A 58 -28.04 26.82 5.51
N VAL A 59 -29.27 27.34 5.38
CA VAL A 59 -30.06 27.29 4.14
C VAL A 59 -29.39 28.08 2.99
N GLU A 60 -28.73 29.19 3.28
CA GLU A 60 -28.06 30.01 2.27
C GLU A 60 -26.82 29.27 1.71
N MET A 61 -26.05 28.61 2.55
CA MET A 61 -24.91 27.80 2.10
C MET A 61 -25.38 26.64 1.22
N GLY A 62 -26.52 26.02 1.51
CA GLY A 62 -27.14 25.01 0.66
C GLY A 62 -27.55 25.53 -0.71
N LYS A 63 -28.10 26.74 -0.78
CA LYS A 63 -28.45 27.39 -2.05
C LYS A 63 -27.24 27.72 -2.89
N ASP A 64 -26.15 28.17 -2.28
CA ASP A 64 -24.91 28.53 -2.99
C ASP A 64 -24.18 27.28 -3.50
N ALA A 65 -24.18 26.19 -2.73
CA ALA A 65 -23.68 24.91 -3.16
C ALA A 65 -24.47 24.34 -4.35
N LEU A 66 -25.81 24.42 -4.33
CA LEU A 66 -26.66 24.03 -5.47
C LEU A 66 -26.39 24.90 -6.71
N ARG A 67 -26.19 26.20 -6.55
CA ARG A 67 -25.85 27.10 -7.67
C ARG A 67 -24.51 26.71 -8.31
N SER A 68 -23.49 26.45 -7.51
CA SER A 68 -22.17 26.08 -8.02
C SER A 68 -22.17 24.72 -8.71
N THR A 69 -22.90 23.76 -8.18
CA THR A 69 -22.92 22.38 -8.68
C THR A 69 -23.69 22.24 -9.99
N PHE A 70 -24.85 22.91 -10.10
CA PHE A 70 -25.70 22.79 -11.30
C PHE A 70 -25.51 23.92 -12.31
N GLN A 71 -24.47 24.78 -12.13
CA GLN A 71 -24.22 25.95 -12.99
C GLN A 71 -25.50 26.79 -13.22
N VAL A 72 -26.33 26.93 -12.18
CA VAL A 72 -27.56 27.72 -12.24
C VAL A 72 -27.15 29.16 -12.48
N SER A 73 -27.28 29.62 -13.73
CA SER A 73 -26.86 30.95 -14.14
C SER A 73 -27.92 32.00 -13.76
N GLY A 74 -27.49 33.03 -13.10
CA GLY A 74 -28.26 34.28 -12.98
C GLY A 74 -29.36 34.27 -11.93
N GLU A 75 -30.47 34.87 -12.22
CA GLU A 75 -31.55 35.24 -11.30
C GLU A 75 -32.54 34.14 -10.93
N GLN A 76 -32.20 32.85 -11.11
CA GLN A 76 -33.12 31.76 -10.75
C GLN A 76 -33.19 31.61 -9.23
N THR A 77 -34.38 31.72 -8.69
CA THR A 77 -34.64 31.64 -7.26
C THR A 77 -34.71 30.17 -6.85
N ILE A 78 -33.76 29.72 -6.06
CA ILE A 78 -33.84 28.42 -5.39
C ILE A 78 -34.78 28.57 -4.20
N MET A 79 -35.91 27.89 -4.20
CA MET A 79 -36.88 27.91 -3.11
C MET A 79 -36.55 26.81 -2.11
N TYR A 80 -36.68 27.10 -0.82
CA TYR A 80 -36.53 26.14 0.26
C TYR A 80 -37.82 26.16 1.11
N GLU A 81 -38.51 25.03 1.13
CA GLU A 81 -39.68 24.81 1.98
C GLU A 81 -39.65 23.44 2.60
N ASN A 82 -39.87 23.32 3.89
CA ASN A 82 -40.01 22.08 4.63
C ASN A 82 -38.86 21.07 4.40
N GLY A 83 -37.60 21.51 4.42
CA GLY A 83 -36.45 20.64 4.24
C GLY A 83 -36.16 20.30 2.75
N THR A 84 -36.90 20.88 1.80
CA THR A 84 -36.74 20.58 0.37
C THR A 84 -36.27 21.81 -0.39
N PHE A 85 -35.18 21.68 -1.16
CA PHE A 85 -34.73 22.68 -2.11
C PHE A 85 -35.38 22.41 -3.47
N SER A 86 -35.92 23.42 -4.11
CA SER A 86 -36.52 23.33 -5.45
C SER A 86 -35.78 24.25 -6.43
N VAL A 87 -35.25 23.70 -7.52
CA VAL A 87 -34.54 24.42 -8.58
C VAL A 87 -35.37 24.32 -9.86
N PRO A 88 -35.81 25.45 -10.44
CA PRO A 88 -36.48 25.42 -11.73
C PRO A 88 -35.50 25.03 -12.85
N LEU A 89 -35.87 24.08 -13.68
CA LEU A 89 -35.09 23.71 -14.87
C LEU A 89 -35.45 24.62 -16.04
N ASN A 90 -34.43 25.19 -16.70
CA ASN A 90 -34.61 25.98 -17.91
C ASN A 90 -35.04 25.09 -19.08
N GLY A 91 -36.31 25.01 -19.30
CA GLY A 91 -36.94 24.33 -20.45
C GLY A 91 -38.41 24.69 -20.50
N THR A 92 -39.03 24.67 -21.68
CA THR A 92 -40.42 25.04 -21.98
C THR A 92 -41.50 24.19 -21.29
N GLY A 93 -41.24 23.69 -20.11
CA GLY A 93 -42.17 22.92 -19.27
C GLY A 93 -42.00 23.27 -17.80
N ASN A 94 -43.07 23.18 -17.01
CA ASN A 94 -43.09 23.34 -15.55
C ASN A 94 -42.35 22.24 -14.81
N SER A 95 -41.10 21.95 -15.16
CA SER A 95 -40.29 20.96 -14.50
C SER A 95 -39.47 21.62 -13.39
N THR A 96 -39.74 21.27 -12.15
CA THR A 96 -38.93 21.65 -10.98
C THR A 96 -38.14 20.43 -10.50
N LEU A 97 -36.85 20.60 -10.31
CA LEU A 97 -36.03 19.61 -9.61
C LEU A 97 -36.21 19.87 -8.11
N SER A 98 -36.74 18.90 -7.38
CA SER A 98 -36.93 19.01 -5.93
C SER A 98 -35.90 18.16 -5.21
N TYR A 99 -35.20 18.76 -4.27
CA TYR A 99 -34.21 18.11 -3.42
C TYR A 99 -34.70 18.12 -1.99
N THR A 100 -34.79 16.96 -1.36
CA THR A 100 -35.09 16.85 0.05
C THR A 100 -33.81 16.70 0.83
N ALA A 101 -33.49 17.69 1.66
CA ALA A 101 -32.41 17.53 2.62
C ALA A 101 -32.91 16.67 3.77
N LYS A 102 -32.35 15.50 3.98
CA LYS A 102 -32.56 14.73 5.22
C LYS A 102 -31.81 15.43 6.34
N THR A 103 -32.54 16.22 7.13
CA THR A 103 -31.98 17.01 8.23
C THR A 103 -31.80 16.23 9.53
N GLU A 104 -32.08 14.94 9.60
CA GLU A 104 -32.29 14.30 10.92
C GLU A 104 -31.26 13.27 11.38
N GLU A 105 -30.29 12.82 10.60
CA GLU A 105 -29.47 11.70 11.11
C GLU A 105 -27.95 11.81 11.11
N PHE A 106 -27.33 12.75 10.43
CA PHE A 106 -25.88 12.93 10.50
C PHE A 106 -25.51 14.40 10.63
N ALA A 107 -25.42 14.88 11.89
CA ALA A 107 -24.58 16.02 12.17
C ALA A 107 -23.13 15.65 11.80
N GLN A 108 -22.74 15.77 10.53
CA GLN A 108 -21.32 15.72 10.19
C GLN A 108 -20.68 16.81 11.02
N LEU A 109 -19.92 16.40 12.01
CA LEU A 109 -19.10 17.32 12.79
C LEU A 109 -18.26 18.09 11.77
N ARG A 110 -18.43 19.40 11.73
CA ARG A 110 -17.57 20.27 10.90
C ARG A 110 -16.13 19.80 11.10
N PRO A 111 -15.39 19.49 10.03
CA PRO A 111 -14.03 18.97 10.16
C PRO A 111 -13.23 19.87 11.10
N SER A 112 -12.69 19.33 12.14
CA SER A 112 -11.99 20.05 13.19
C SER A 112 -10.71 19.33 13.61
N ALA A 113 -9.90 19.96 14.46
CA ALA A 113 -8.72 19.32 15.03
C ALA A 113 -9.01 17.97 15.73
N LEU A 114 -10.25 17.73 16.16
CA LEU A 114 -10.68 16.45 16.75
C LEU A 114 -10.60 15.30 15.74
N SER A 115 -10.76 15.58 14.44
CA SER A 115 -10.64 14.57 13.37
C SER A 115 -9.24 13.95 13.28
N LEU A 116 -8.21 14.64 13.75
CA LEU A 116 -6.83 14.14 13.79
C LEU A 116 -6.56 13.22 14.98
N LEU A 117 -7.40 13.21 16.02
CA LEU A 117 -7.15 12.42 17.22
C LEU A 117 -7.12 10.90 16.97
N PRO A 118 -8.02 10.29 16.17
CA PRO A 118 -7.98 8.86 15.89
C PRO A 118 -6.66 8.40 15.25
N PRO A 119 -6.19 8.96 14.14
CA PRO A 119 -4.91 8.56 13.55
C PRO A 119 -3.71 8.89 14.45
N LEU A 120 -3.72 10.02 15.17
CA LEU A 120 -2.66 10.37 16.11
C LEU A 120 -2.60 9.40 17.30
N LEU A 121 -3.77 8.98 17.85
CA LEU A 121 -3.81 7.98 18.90
C LEU A 121 -3.31 6.63 18.39
N ALA A 122 -3.68 6.23 17.18
CA ALA A 122 -3.17 5.00 16.58
C ALA A 122 -1.64 5.03 16.45
N ILE A 123 -1.06 6.13 15.96
CA ILE A 123 0.41 6.32 15.90
C ILE A 123 1.02 6.23 17.31
N PHE A 124 0.49 6.98 18.27
CA PHE A 124 0.98 6.99 19.64
C PHE A 124 0.93 5.62 20.29
N MET A 125 -0.19 4.90 20.14
CA MET A 125 -0.35 3.55 20.68
C MET A 125 0.57 2.54 19.99
N ALA A 126 0.87 2.72 18.70
CA ALA A 126 1.83 1.90 17.98
C ALA A 126 3.25 2.07 18.56
N PHE A 127 3.68 3.30 18.83
CA PHE A 127 4.94 3.58 19.53
C PHE A 127 5.00 2.97 20.93
N LEU A 128 3.90 3.05 21.68
CA LEU A 128 3.83 2.61 23.08
C LEU A 128 3.81 1.09 23.20
N THR A 129 2.93 0.44 22.43
CA THR A 129 2.58 -0.98 22.61
C THR A 129 3.30 -1.91 21.63
N ARG A 130 3.69 -1.41 20.45
CA ARG A 130 4.23 -2.21 19.33
C ARG A 130 3.28 -3.32 18.90
N ARG A 131 1.96 -3.08 18.97
CA ARG A 131 0.91 -4.03 18.61
C ARG A 131 -0.06 -3.36 17.64
N THR A 132 0.02 -3.71 16.37
CA THR A 132 -0.77 -3.13 15.27
C THR A 132 -2.27 -3.12 15.56
N LEU A 133 -2.85 -4.27 15.92
CA LEU A 133 -4.30 -4.38 16.18
C LEU A 133 -4.77 -3.49 17.33
N LEU A 134 -3.98 -3.40 18.40
CA LEU A 134 -4.31 -2.56 19.54
C LEU A 134 -4.19 -1.07 19.21
N SER A 135 -3.23 -0.74 18.37
CA SER A 135 -3.00 0.63 17.92
C SER A 135 -4.12 1.14 17.02
N LEU A 136 -4.42 0.43 15.95
CA LEU A 136 -5.51 0.76 15.04
C LEU A 136 -6.86 0.71 15.77
N GLY A 137 -7.11 -0.34 16.57
CA GLY A 137 -8.33 -0.48 17.34
C GLY A 137 -8.57 0.67 18.31
N SER A 138 -7.52 1.19 18.97
CA SER A 138 -7.67 2.36 19.86
C SER A 138 -8.08 3.62 19.10
N GLY A 139 -7.52 3.84 17.91
CA GLY A 139 -7.92 4.93 17.03
C GLY A 139 -9.37 4.81 16.56
N ILE A 140 -9.78 3.62 16.12
CA ILE A 140 -11.14 3.32 15.67
C ILE A 140 -12.16 3.58 16.79
N VAL A 141 -11.90 3.06 18.00
CA VAL A 141 -12.80 3.26 19.14
C VAL A 141 -12.92 4.74 19.51
N LEU A 142 -11.81 5.46 19.57
CA LEU A 142 -11.85 6.90 19.84
C LEU A 142 -12.61 7.65 18.75
N GLY A 143 -12.36 7.31 17.49
CA GLY A 143 -13.04 7.92 16.36
C GLY A 143 -14.55 7.66 16.36
N GLY A 144 -14.99 6.43 16.68
CA GLY A 144 -16.39 6.10 16.84
C GLY A 144 -17.08 6.90 17.96
N ILE A 145 -16.39 7.11 19.09
CA ILE A 145 -16.89 7.95 20.18
C ILE A 145 -17.02 9.41 19.73
N ILE A 146 -16.02 9.93 19.00
CA ILE A 146 -16.05 11.31 18.49
C ILE A 146 -17.18 11.48 17.46
N ALA A 147 -17.32 10.53 16.53
CA ALA A 147 -18.32 10.60 15.46
C ALA A 147 -19.77 10.55 15.98
N THR A 148 -19.99 9.88 17.12
CA THR A 148 -21.33 9.77 17.74
C THR A 148 -21.58 10.76 18.88
N TYR A 149 -20.66 11.72 19.08
CA TYR A 149 -20.77 12.69 20.18
C TYR A 149 -21.83 13.76 19.89
N SER A 150 -22.94 13.72 20.61
CA SER A 150 -24.07 14.66 20.53
C SER A 150 -24.35 15.39 21.85
N GLY A 151 -23.28 15.84 22.55
CA GLY A 151 -23.37 16.47 23.85
C GLY A 151 -23.16 15.52 25.05
N GLY A 152 -22.91 14.24 24.77
CA GLY A 152 -22.53 13.21 25.74
C GLY A 152 -21.89 12.00 25.07
N ILE A 153 -21.17 11.17 25.83
CA ILE A 153 -20.57 9.93 25.30
C ILE A 153 -21.64 8.84 25.28
N ASP A 154 -22.04 8.41 24.10
CA ASP A 154 -22.92 7.27 23.87
C ASP A 154 -22.13 6.07 23.33
N LEU A 155 -21.80 5.13 24.22
CA LEU A 155 -21.05 3.93 23.89
C LEU A 155 -21.87 2.93 23.04
N ILE A 156 -23.20 2.96 23.13
CA ILE A 156 -24.08 2.08 22.36
C ILE A 156 -24.11 2.59 20.91
N ALA A 157 -24.31 3.89 20.72
CA ALA A 157 -24.23 4.51 19.39
C ALA A 157 -22.86 4.29 18.74
N ALA A 158 -21.77 4.49 19.48
CA ALA A 158 -20.42 4.22 18.99
C ALA A 158 -20.23 2.73 18.62
N ALA A 159 -20.73 1.80 19.42
CA ALA A 159 -20.65 0.37 19.11
C ALA A 159 -21.48 0.01 17.86
N ASN A 160 -22.68 0.55 17.71
CA ASN A 160 -23.51 0.35 16.52
C ASN A 160 -22.81 0.89 15.26
N LEU A 161 -22.30 2.11 15.29
CA LEU A 161 -21.52 2.68 14.20
C LEU A 161 -20.35 1.78 13.80
N LEU A 162 -19.56 1.30 14.77
CA LEU A 162 -18.37 0.52 14.50
C LEU A 162 -18.67 -0.90 14.00
N PHE A 163 -19.60 -1.62 14.63
CA PHE A 163 -19.84 -3.03 14.35
C PHE A 163 -20.94 -3.26 13.31
N VAL A 164 -21.98 -2.43 13.27
CA VAL A 164 -23.09 -2.60 12.35
C VAL A 164 -22.82 -1.78 11.08
N ASP A 165 -22.64 -0.47 11.20
CA ASP A 165 -22.58 0.38 10.01
C ASP A 165 -21.23 0.23 9.29
N ILE A 166 -20.09 0.32 10.00
CA ILE A 166 -18.78 0.24 9.37
C ILE A 166 -18.40 -1.21 9.08
N LEU A 167 -18.29 -2.08 10.10
CA LEU A 167 -17.76 -3.42 9.89
C LEU A 167 -18.72 -4.29 9.06
N TYR A 168 -20.00 -4.33 9.39
CA TYR A 168 -20.94 -5.22 8.70
C TYR A 168 -21.41 -4.65 7.37
N HIS A 169 -22.00 -3.43 7.34
CA HIS A 169 -22.56 -2.89 6.10
C HIS A 169 -21.50 -2.38 5.12
N LYS A 170 -20.51 -1.60 5.60
CA LYS A 170 -19.54 -0.93 4.71
C LYS A 170 -18.27 -1.73 4.43
N ILE A 171 -18.00 -2.84 5.14
CA ILE A 171 -16.82 -3.68 4.89
C ILE A 171 -17.23 -5.09 4.50
N ILE A 172 -18.00 -5.82 5.34
CA ILE A 172 -18.30 -7.25 5.07
C ILE A 172 -19.28 -7.44 3.91
N LEU A 173 -20.25 -6.55 3.73
CA LEU A 173 -21.22 -6.64 2.62
C LEU A 173 -20.74 -5.97 1.34
N ASP A 174 -19.64 -5.24 1.38
CA ASP A 174 -19.11 -4.55 0.21
C ASP A 174 -18.28 -5.48 -0.68
N ALA A 175 -18.57 -5.47 -1.99
CA ALA A 175 -17.97 -6.38 -2.96
C ALA A 175 -16.45 -6.17 -3.06
N PHE A 176 -15.98 -4.92 -3.11
CA PHE A 176 -14.56 -4.59 -3.21
C PHE A 176 -13.75 -5.20 -2.05
N HIS A 177 -14.22 -5.02 -0.80
CA HIS A 177 -13.52 -5.55 0.37
C HIS A 177 -13.52 -7.08 0.41
N VAL A 178 -14.64 -7.70 0.01
CA VAL A 178 -14.76 -9.18 -0.07
C VAL A 178 -13.83 -9.75 -1.14
N GLU A 179 -13.72 -9.12 -2.29
CA GLU A 179 -12.82 -9.55 -3.37
C GLU A 179 -11.36 -9.45 -2.98
N ILE A 180 -10.96 -8.36 -2.32
CA ILE A 180 -9.60 -8.20 -1.77
C ILE A 180 -9.29 -9.27 -0.71
N LEU A 181 -10.22 -9.54 0.23
CA LEU A 181 -10.02 -10.59 1.22
C LEU A 181 -9.90 -11.98 0.56
N ALA A 182 -10.76 -12.27 -0.41
CA ALA A 182 -10.72 -13.51 -1.15
C ALA A 182 -9.39 -13.66 -1.92
N PHE A 183 -8.93 -12.60 -2.59
CA PHE A 183 -7.64 -12.59 -3.27
C PHE A 183 -6.49 -12.94 -2.30
N VAL A 184 -6.40 -12.25 -1.16
CA VAL A 184 -5.35 -12.47 -0.16
C VAL A 184 -5.36 -13.91 0.37
N ILE A 185 -6.54 -14.45 0.66
CA ILE A 185 -6.72 -15.83 1.12
C ILE A 185 -6.30 -16.84 0.05
N LEU A 186 -6.73 -16.65 -1.21
CA LEU A 186 -6.42 -17.55 -2.32
C LEU A 186 -4.92 -17.52 -2.66
N LEU A 187 -4.32 -16.34 -2.71
CA LEU A 187 -2.89 -16.18 -2.96
C LEU A 187 -2.05 -16.90 -1.89
N SER A 188 -2.33 -16.64 -0.61
CA SER A 188 -1.57 -17.28 0.49
C SER A 188 -1.79 -18.79 0.53
N SER A 189 -3.00 -19.27 0.21
CA SER A 189 -3.28 -20.70 0.07
C SER A 189 -2.49 -21.32 -1.08
N THR A 190 -2.38 -20.59 -2.20
CA THR A 190 -1.55 -21.00 -3.36
C THR A 190 -0.10 -21.11 -2.95
N VAL A 191 0.45 -20.10 -2.26
CA VAL A 191 1.84 -20.11 -1.75
C VAL A 191 2.09 -21.30 -0.82
N ALA A 192 1.20 -21.55 0.13
CA ALA A 192 1.30 -22.69 1.03
C ALA A 192 1.32 -24.04 0.28
N LEU A 193 0.47 -24.19 -0.74
CA LEU A 193 0.42 -25.40 -1.58
C LEU A 193 1.68 -25.59 -2.42
N ILE A 194 2.17 -24.53 -3.10
CA ILE A 194 3.38 -24.62 -3.93
C ILE A 194 4.64 -24.85 -3.08
N THR A 195 4.64 -24.42 -1.82
CA THR A 195 5.68 -24.75 -0.86
C THR A 195 5.63 -26.24 -0.52
N LYS A 196 4.46 -26.73 -0.11
CA LYS A 196 4.29 -28.12 0.38
C LYS A 196 4.45 -29.16 -0.72
N ASN A 197 4.10 -28.84 -1.97
CA ASN A 197 4.26 -29.74 -3.13
C ASN A 197 5.67 -29.71 -3.75
N GLY A 198 6.63 -29.02 -3.12
CA GLY A 198 8.03 -28.95 -3.56
C GLY A 198 8.27 -28.02 -4.76
N GLY A 199 7.32 -27.13 -5.09
CA GLY A 199 7.45 -26.16 -6.16
C GLY A 199 8.55 -25.14 -5.86
N ILE A 200 8.53 -24.54 -4.66
CA ILE A 200 9.54 -23.58 -4.20
C ILE A 200 10.92 -24.24 -4.11
N ASP A 201 11.04 -25.42 -3.49
CA ASP A 201 12.32 -26.14 -3.41
C ASP A 201 12.87 -26.46 -4.81
N GLY A 202 12.00 -26.75 -5.77
CA GLY A 202 12.39 -26.93 -7.17
C GLY A 202 12.95 -25.66 -7.81
N MET A 203 12.37 -24.49 -7.53
CA MET A 203 12.88 -23.18 -7.99
C MET A 203 14.24 -22.89 -7.36
N VAL A 204 14.38 -23.08 -6.05
CA VAL A 204 15.65 -22.94 -5.32
C VAL A 204 16.73 -23.84 -5.93
N ASN A 205 16.45 -25.13 -6.11
CA ASN A 205 17.39 -26.10 -6.66
C ASN A 205 17.85 -25.74 -8.09
N SER A 206 16.96 -25.13 -8.87
CA SER A 206 17.29 -24.67 -10.24
C SER A 206 18.30 -23.53 -10.23
N LEU A 207 18.13 -22.55 -9.33
CA LEU A 207 19.00 -21.38 -9.23
C LEU A 207 20.33 -21.68 -8.52
N THR A 208 20.31 -22.48 -7.47
CA THR A 208 21.52 -22.78 -6.67
C THR A 208 22.56 -23.64 -7.40
N ARG A 209 22.18 -24.32 -8.49
CA ARG A 209 23.13 -25.04 -9.36
C ARG A 209 24.23 -24.14 -9.96
N PHE A 210 23.95 -22.86 -10.10
CA PHE A 210 24.88 -21.87 -10.65
C PHE A 210 25.77 -21.22 -9.60
N ALA A 211 25.55 -21.51 -8.31
CA ALA A 211 26.23 -20.87 -7.17
C ALA A 211 27.61 -21.51 -6.90
N LYS A 212 28.65 -21.09 -7.65
CA LYS A 212 30.00 -21.68 -7.60
C LYS A 212 31.07 -20.83 -6.91
N ASN A 213 30.83 -19.52 -6.79
CA ASN A 213 31.77 -18.56 -6.17
C ASN A 213 30.97 -17.49 -5.39
N SER A 214 31.68 -16.66 -4.64
CA SER A 214 31.07 -15.62 -3.79
C SER A 214 30.07 -14.72 -4.54
N ARG A 215 30.42 -14.26 -5.75
CA ARG A 215 29.52 -13.42 -6.55
C ARG A 215 28.28 -14.20 -7.00
N SER A 216 28.46 -15.43 -7.51
CA SER A 216 27.32 -16.23 -8.00
C SER A 216 26.40 -16.70 -6.88
N VAL A 217 26.90 -16.93 -5.67
CA VAL A 217 26.08 -17.25 -4.49
C VAL A 217 25.22 -16.07 -4.08
N GLN A 218 25.79 -14.86 -4.00
CA GLN A 218 25.05 -13.64 -3.71
C GLN A 218 24.04 -13.32 -4.83
N SER A 219 24.44 -13.49 -6.11
CA SER A 219 23.53 -13.33 -7.24
C SER A 219 22.38 -14.34 -7.22
N ALA A 220 22.63 -15.59 -6.82
CA ALA A 220 21.58 -16.60 -6.69
C ALA A 220 20.56 -16.19 -5.61
N ALA A 221 21.02 -15.70 -4.45
CA ALA A 221 20.13 -15.18 -3.39
C ALA A 221 19.32 -13.97 -3.89
N TYR A 222 19.96 -13.03 -4.59
CA TYR A 222 19.30 -11.86 -5.17
C TYR A 222 18.21 -12.25 -6.17
N PHE A 223 18.52 -13.10 -7.17
CA PHE A 223 17.53 -13.50 -8.17
C PHE A 223 16.44 -14.41 -7.60
N LEU A 224 16.77 -15.22 -6.58
CA LEU A 224 15.76 -16.01 -5.89
C LEU A 224 14.79 -15.10 -5.14
N GLY A 225 15.30 -14.07 -4.45
CA GLY A 225 14.50 -13.04 -3.81
C GLY A 225 13.61 -12.28 -4.82
N MET A 226 14.16 -11.89 -5.96
CA MET A 226 13.37 -11.30 -7.05
C MET A 226 12.29 -12.25 -7.59
N GLY A 227 12.55 -13.55 -7.60
CA GLY A 227 11.62 -14.57 -8.12
C GLY A 227 10.49 -14.94 -7.14
N ILE A 228 10.67 -14.70 -5.85
CA ILE A 228 9.63 -14.92 -4.82
C ILE A 228 8.99 -13.58 -4.46
N PHE A 229 8.41 -12.91 -5.44
CA PHE A 229 7.86 -11.55 -5.32
C PHE A 229 6.47 -11.49 -4.70
N PHE A 230 5.76 -12.60 -4.62
CA PHE A 230 4.35 -12.66 -4.28
C PHE A 230 4.07 -12.50 -2.78
N ASP A 231 5.06 -12.77 -1.91
CA ASP A 231 4.93 -12.67 -0.45
C ASP A 231 6.31 -12.47 0.18
N ASP A 232 6.46 -11.46 1.02
CA ASP A 232 7.73 -11.08 1.66
C ASP A 232 8.18 -12.06 2.75
N TYR A 233 7.25 -12.62 3.54
CA TYR A 233 7.58 -13.62 4.56
C TYR A 233 8.07 -14.93 3.91
N ALA A 234 7.36 -15.40 2.87
CA ALA A 234 7.79 -16.57 2.11
C ALA A 234 9.16 -16.35 1.46
N ASN A 235 9.39 -15.18 0.86
CA ASN A 235 10.67 -14.78 0.32
C ASN A 235 11.77 -14.90 1.37
N THR A 236 11.59 -14.22 2.49
CA THR A 236 12.57 -14.15 3.58
C THR A 236 12.94 -15.51 4.11
N ILE A 237 11.95 -16.35 4.43
CA ILE A 237 12.17 -17.70 4.98
C ILE A 237 12.88 -18.61 3.96
N VAL A 238 12.43 -18.61 2.72
CA VAL A 238 12.96 -19.50 1.69
C VAL A 238 14.37 -19.10 1.30
N VAL A 239 14.61 -17.82 0.99
CA VAL A 239 15.94 -17.36 0.52
C VAL A 239 16.96 -17.45 1.65
N GLY A 240 16.62 -16.99 2.85
CA GLY A 240 17.51 -17.02 4.01
C GLY A 240 17.99 -18.43 4.35
N ASN A 241 17.05 -19.35 4.53
CA ASN A 241 17.40 -20.74 4.89
C ASN A 241 18.10 -21.50 3.77
N SER A 242 17.67 -21.29 2.50
CA SER A 242 18.21 -22.07 1.38
C SER A 242 19.60 -21.62 0.95
N CYS A 243 19.87 -20.31 0.96
CA CYS A 243 21.15 -19.76 0.55
C CYS A 243 22.21 -19.78 1.64
N GLY A 244 21.80 -19.91 2.90
CA GLY A 244 22.69 -19.88 4.05
C GLY A 244 23.91 -20.80 3.95
N PRO A 245 23.75 -22.12 3.76
CA PRO A 245 24.87 -23.07 3.62
C PRO A 245 25.82 -22.74 2.46
N LEU A 246 25.28 -22.13 1.39
CA LEU A 246 26.09 -21.70 0.23
C LEU A 246 26.96 -20.50 0.55
N PHE A 247 26.44 -19.55 1.36
CA PHE A 247 27.18 -18.39 1.85
C PHE A 247 28.34 -18.81 2.76
N ASP A 248 28.10 -19.76 3.68
CA ASP A 248 29.14 -20.30 4.54
C ASP A 248 30.27 -20.94 3.72
N LYS A 249 29.93 -21.77 2.71
CA LYS A 249 30.91 -22.43 1.83
C LYS A 249 31.80 -21.44 1.06
N GLN A 250 31.31 -20.24 0.82
CA GLN A 250 32.02 -19.20 0.06
C GLN A 250 32.59 -18.10 0.96
N ASN A 251 32.60 -18.29 2.28
CA ASN A 251 33.07 -17.32 3.28
C ASN A 251 32.41 -15.93 3.11
N VAL A 252 31.13 -15.89 2.76
CA VAL A 252 30.31 -14.69 2.72
C VAL A 252 29.52 -14.61 4.04
N SER A 253 29.46 -13.42 4.64
CA SER A 253 28.84 -13.26 5.95
C SER A 253 27.33 -13.51 5.91
N ARG A 254 26.77 -13.96 7.03
CA ARG A 254 25.33 -14.12 7.21
C ARG A 254 24.62 -12.76 7.28
N ALA A 255 25.31 -11.69 7.72
CA ALA A 255 24.79 -10.34 7.67
C ALA A 255 24.57 -9.86 6.22
N LYS A 256 25.46 -10.24 5.29
CA LYS A 256 25.28 -9.97 3.86
C LYS A 256 24.08 -10.73 3.28
N LEU A 257 23.89 -12.00 3.68
CA LEU A 257 22.71 -12.76 3.29
C LEU A 257 21.44 -12.08 3.82
N ALA A 258 21.40 -11.72 5.10
CA ALA A 258 20.26 -11.06 5.71
C ALA A 258 19.92 -9.73 5.01
N TYR A 259 20.94 -8.93 4.63
CA TYR A 259 20.74 -7.71 3.84
C TYR A 259 20.14 -7.98 2.46
N ILE A 260 20.63 -9.00 1.72
CA ILE A 260 20.08 -9.34 0.40
C ILE A 260 18.63 -9.81 0.55
N VAL A 261 18.35 -10.64 1.55
CA VAL A 261 17.02 -11.21 1.83
C VAL A 261 16.03 -10.09 2.17
N ASP A 262 16.35 -9.25 3.14
CA ASP A 262 15.46 -8.17 3.59
C ASP A 262 15.18 -7.17 2.47
N SER A 263 16.24 -6.74 1.75
CA SER A 263 16.10 -5.79 0.65
C SER A 263 15.49 -6.37 -0.63
N THR A 264 15.29 -7.70 -0.74
CA THR A 264 14.55 -8.34 -1.84
C THR A 264 13.21 -8.93 -1.39
N ALA A 265 12.81 -8.76 -0.14
CA ALA A 265 11.51 -9.17 0.36
C ALA A 265 10.47 -8.05 0.19
N ALA A 266 10.34 -7.14 1.14
CA ALA A 266 9.37 -6.05 1.09
C ALA A 266 9.54 -5.12 -0.14
N PRO A 267 10.74 -4.70 -0.59
CA PRO A 267 10.87 -3.89 -1.78
C PRO A 267 10.40 -4.57 -3.07
N VAL A 268 10.63 -5.88 -3.21
CA VAL A 268 10.13 -6.63 -4.39
C VAL A 268 8.62 -6.77 -4.32
N ALA A 269 8.07 -7.19 -3.17
CA ALA A 269 6.64 -7.35 -2.98
C ALA A 269 5.88 -6.02 -3.15
N GLY A 270 6.51 -4.89 -2.78
CA GLY A 270 5.93 -3.54 -2.92
C GLY A 270 5.89 -3.01 -4.35
N VAL A 271 6.78 -3.45 -5.26
CA VAL A 271 6.79 -3.05 -6.68
C VAL A 271 6.27 -4.14 -7.62
N ALA A 272 6.02 -5.34 -7.11
CA ALA A 272 5.47 -6.42 -7.90
C ALA A 272 4.07 -6.07 -8.43
N VAL A 273 3.73 -6.57 -9.62
CA VAL A 273 2.39 -6.35 -10.20
C VAL A 273 1.30 -7.07 -9.39
N LEU A 274 1.67 -8.18 -8.75
CA LEU A 274 0.75 -9.01 -7.96
C LEU A 274 1.47 -9.59 -6.75
N SER A 275 1.03 -9.21 -5.56
CA SER A 275 1.54 -9.71 -4.29
C SER A 275 0.52 -9.49 -3.17
N THR A 276 0.75 -10.07 -2.00
CA THR A 276 -0.03 -9.77 -0.79
C THR A 276 0.04 -8.27 -0.44
N TRP A 277 1.15 -7.63 -0.73
CA TRP A 277 1.37 -6.20 -0.51
C TRP A 277 0.53 -5.32 -1.45
N VAL A 278 0.40 -5.70 -2.72
CA VAL A 278 -0.43 -4.97 -3.70
C VAL A 278 -1.88 -4.90 -3.24
N ALA A 279 -2.43 -6.05 -2.82
CA ALA A 279 -3.80 -6.09 -2.28
C ALA A 279 -3.97 -5.16 -1.08
N TYR A 280 -3.04 -5.23 -0.13
CA TYR A 280 -3.07 -4.39 1.05
C TYR A 280 -2.98 -2.89 0.70
N GLN A 281 -2.04 -2.52 -0.16
CA GLN A 281 -1.84 -1.13 -0.59
C GLN A 281 -3.10 -0.57 -1.24
N ILE A 282 -3.66 -1.28 -2.22
CA ILE A 282 -4.88 -0.86 -2.92
C ILE A 282 -6.02 -0.70 -1.92
N SER A 283 -6.21 -1.66 -1.03
CA SER A 283 -7.29 -1.63 -0.05
C SER A 283 -7.21 -0.45 0.94
N THR A 284 -6.03 0.12 1.14
CA THR A 284 -5.88 1.27 2.05
C THR A 284 -6.20 2.62 1.41
N PHE A 285 -6.06 2.78 0.10
CA PHE A 285 -6.34 4.05 -0.58
C PHE A 285 -7.55 4.01 -1.52
N ALA A 286 -7.86 2.88 -2.16
CA ALA A 286 -8.93 2.80 -3.15
C ALA A 286 -10.33 3.17 -2.60
N PRO A 287 -10.70 2.83 -1.36
CA PRO A 287 -11.97 3.27 -0.79
C PRO A 287 -12.15 4.79 -0.68
N GLN A 288 -11.07 5.56 -0.86
CA GLN A 288 -11.11 7.01 -0.87
C GLN A 288 -11.17 7.62 -2.29
N LEU A 289 -10.98 6.83 -3.33
CA LEU A 289 -11.02 7.31 -4.73
C LEU A 289 -12.34 7.99 -5.11
N PRO A 290 -13.51 7.54 -4.63
CA PRO A 290 -14.76 8.24 -4.89
C PRO A 290 -14.77 9.70 -4.44
N THR A 291 -13.99 10.07 -3.43
CA THR A 291 -13.90 11.48 -2.97
C THR A 291 -13.28 12.44 -3.99
N ILE A 292 -12.60 11.89 -5.00
CA ILE A 292 -11.98 12.63 -6.10
C ILE A 292 -12.58 12.29 -7.46
N GLY A 293 -13.76 11.65 -7.48
CA GLY A 293 -14.48 11.29 -8.71
C GLY A 293 -13.94 10.06 -9.45
N MET A 294 -13.09 9.25 -8.82
CA MET A 294 -12.59 7.99 -9.36
C MET A 294 -13.33 6.79 -8.74
N ALA A 295 -13.56 5.72 -9.50
CA ALA A 295 -14.16 4.51 -8.94
C ALA A 295 -13.14 3.73 -8.08
N GLU A 296 -13.61 3.06 -7.01
CA GLU A 296 -12.77 2.19 -6.17
C GLU A 296 -12.11 1.07 -6.99
N SER A 297 -12.80 0.53 -7.99
CA SER A 297 -12.31 -0.49 -8.91
C SER A 297 -11.08 -0.06 -9.72
N GLN A 298 -10.82 1.26 -9.85
CA GLN A 298 -9.63 1.82 -10.49
C GLN A 298 -8.37 1.77 -9.57
N GLY A 299 -8.51 1.32 -8.33
CA GLY A 299 -7.40 1.26 -7.38
C GLY A 299 -6.18 0.50 -7.89
N TYR A 300 -6.36 -0.61 -8.60
CA TYR A 300 -5.23 -1.35 -9.17
C TYR A 300 -4.58 -0.62 -10.34
N SER A 301 -5.35 0.04 -11.19
CA SER A 301 -4.82 0.86 -12.28
C SER A 301 -3.95 2.00 -11.73
N LEU A 302 -4.47 2.71 -10.72
CA LEU A 302 -3.73 3.76 -10.02
C LEU A 302 -2.46 3.22 -9.33
N PHE A 303 -2.54 2.03 -8.73
CA PHE A 303 -1.36 1.36 -8.17
C PHE A 303 -0.28 1.14 -9.25
N LEU A 304 -0.63 0.64 -10.42
CA LEU A 304 0.33 0.44 -11.52
C LEU A 304 0.99 1.76 -11.94
N GLU A 305 0.24 2.86 -11.94
CA GLU A 305 0.77 4.20 -12.24
C GLU A 305 1.77 4.68 -11.17
N THR A 306 1.69 4.16 -9.93
CA THR A 306 2.69 4.50 -8.90
C THR A 306 4.04 3.81 -9.11
N ILE A 307 4.14 2.72 -9.88
CA ILE A 307 5.37 1.92 -10.02
C ILE A 307 6.59 2.74 -10.48
N PRO A 308 6.51 3.64 -11.47
CA PRO A 308 7.63 4.50 -11.84
C PRO A 308 8.09 5.46 -10.75
N TYR A 309 7.25 5.72 -9.77
CA TYR A 309 7.52 6.61 -8.62
C TYR A 309 7.92 5.86 -7.34
N ARG A 310 8.12 4.53 -7.42
CA ARG A 310 8.62 3.67 -6.35
C ARG A 310 10.14 3.79 -6.20
N PHE A 311 10.59 5.02 -5.94
CA PHE A 311 12.01 5.36 -6.00
C PHE A 311 12.84 4.60 -4.98
N TYR A 312 12.39 4.51 -3.72
CA TYR A 312 13.16 3.83 -2.68
C TYR A 312 13.30 2.33 -2.98
N CYS A 313 12.22 1.63 -3.30
CA CYS A 313 12.26 0.20 -3.60
C CYS A 313 13.12 -0.10 -4.82
N LEU A 314 12.93 0.65 -5.91
CA LEU A 314 13.73 0.48 -7.13
C LEU A 314 15.21 0.75 -6.89
N PHE A 315 15.55 1.78 -6.13
CA PHE A 315 16.93 2.08 -5.75
C PHE A 315 17.50 1.07 -4.75
N ALA A 316 16.70 0.53 -3.82
CA ALA A 316 17.14 -0.51 -2.89
C ALA A 316 17.50 -1.79 -3.63
N LEU A 317 16.65 -2.23 -4.56
CA LEU A 317 16.91 -3.37 -5.42
C LEU A 317 18.17 -3.16 -6.29
N PHE A 318 18.32 -1.98 -6.87
CA PHE A 318 19.51 -1.63 -7.64
C PHE A 318 20.76 -1.59 -6.75
N MET A 319 20.68 -1.04 -5.53
CA MET A 319 21.78 -1.00 -4.57
C MET A 319 22.27 -2.41 -4.23
N VAL A 320 21.35 -3.35 -3.91
CA VAL A 320 21.73 -4.77 -3.69
C VAL A 320 22.43 -5.32 -4.93
N GLY A 321 21.88 -5.11 -6.12
CA GLY A 321 22.46 -5.59 -7.39
C GLY A 321 23.89 -5.10 -7.59
N ILE A 322 24.14 -3.80 -7.48
CA ILE A 322 25.48 -3.23 -7.71
C ILE A 322 26.49 -3.68 -6.64
N VAL A 323 26.07 -3.78 -5.38
CA VAL A 323 26.91 -4.27 -4.28
C VAL A 323 27.32 -5.73 -4.52
N VAL A 324 26.39 -6.58 -4.93
CA VAL A 324 26.62 -7.99 -5.28
C VAL A 324 27.55 -8.12 -6.49
N TRP A 325 27.30 -7.39 -7.56
CA TRP A 325 28.10 -7.54 -8.80
C TRP A 325 29.47 -6.88 -8.73
N MET A 326 29.58 -5.72 -8.06
CA MET A 326 30.85 -5.05 -7.86
C MET A 326 31.70 -5.67 -6.75
N GLN A 327 31.11 -6.51 -5.88
CA GLN A 327 31.76 -7.08 -4.68
C GLN A 327 32.39 -5.99 -3.82
N ARG A 328 31.64 -4.90 -3.61
CA ARG A 328 32.10 -3.74 -2.84
C ARG A 328 31.14 -3.45 -1.70
N ASP A 329 31.69 -3.23 -0.54
CA ASP A 329 30.98 -2.90 0.68
C ASP A 329 31.53 -1.65 1.34
N PHE A 330 30.70 -0.98 2.12
CA PHE A 330 31.08 0.17 2.94
C PHE A 330 30.47 0.08 4.35
N GLY A 331 30.92 0.97 5.21
CA GLY A 331 30.42 1.04 6.60
C GLY A 331 30.63 -0.26 7.38
N PRO A 332 29.73 -0.60 8.31
CA PRO A 332 29.84 -1.79 9.15
C PRO A 332 29.85 -3.12 8.36
N MET A 333 29.13 -3.20 7.23
CA MET A 333 29.10 -4.39 6.38
C MET A 333 30.50 -4.75 5.86
N LEU A 334 31.30 -3.77 5.47
CA LEU A 334 32.68 -4.00 5.03
C LEU A 334 33.53 -4.69 6.11
N ALA A 335 33.35 -4.31 7.37
CA ALA A 335 34.09 -4.93 8.48
C ALA A 335 33.67 -6.41 8.69
N VAL A 336 32.36 -6.68 8.65
CA VAL A 336 31.81 -8.03 8.82
C VAL A 336 32.21 -8.94 7.65
N GLU A 337 32.09 -8.46 6.40
CA GLU A 337 32.55 -9.19 5.21
C GLU A 337 34.06 -9.47 5.25
N SER A 338 34.86 -8.47 5.64
CA SER A 338 36.31 -8.66 5.77
C SER A 338 36.67 -9.71 6.84
N LYS A 339 35.92 -9.78 7.94
CA LYS A 339 36.08 -10.79 8.98
C LYS A 339 35.73 -12.19 8.43
N ALA A 340 34.56 -12.32 7.80
CA ALA A 340 34.11 -13.59 7.23
C ALA A 340 35.12 -14.15 6.21
N ARG A 341 35.66 -13.31 5.35
CA ARG A 341 36.67 -13.71 4.33
C ARG A 341 37.97 -14.18 4.93
N ARG A 342 38.48 -13.47 5.96
CA ARG A 342 39.79 -13.76 6.57
C ARG A 342 39.78 -14.95 7.53
N SER A 343 38.70 -15.09 8.32
CA SER A 343 38.62 -16.08 9.40
C SER A 343 37.73 -17.29 9.09
N GLY A 344 36.99 -17.26 7.99
CA GLY A 344 35.94 -18.24 7.72
C GLY A 344 34.73 -18.18 8.68
N SER A 345 34.71 -17.22 9.61
CA SER A 345 33.62 -17.04 10.57
C SER A 345 32.47 -16.29 9.91
N THR A 346 31.53 -17.01 9.35
CA THR A 346 30.35 -16.47 8.65
C THR A 346 29.15 -16.32 9.56
N ARG A 347 29.12 -17.01 10.71
CA ARG A 347 28.04 -17.04 11.70
C ARG A 347 28.48 -16.41 13.02
N ASP A 348 27.52 -15.90 13.76
CA ASP A 348 27.64 -15.63 15.18
C ASP A 348 26.96 -16.76 15.97
N ASP A 349 27.62 -17.32 16.99
CA ASP A 349 27.13 -18.46 17.78
C ASP A 349 25.82 -18.16 18.55
N SER A 350 25.39 -16.91 18.59
CA SER A 350 24.17 -16.47 19.28
C SER A 350 22.90 -16.45 18.41
N ALA A 351 22.97 -16.87 17.14
CA ALA A 351 21.83 -16.79 16.22
C ALA A 351 20.74 -17.82 16.53
N ILE A 352 19.47 -17.39 16.58
CA ILE A 352 18.29 -18.22 16.83
C ILE A 352 17.86 -18.88 15.52
N SER A 353 17.49 -20.17 15.55
CA SER A 353 17.00 -20.88 14.36
C SER A 353 15.50 -20.66 14.15
N SER A 354 15.07 -20.37 12.93
CA SER A 354 13.65 -20.25 12.54
C SER A 354 13.05 -21.62 12.18
N GLN A 355 11.74 -21.78 12.40
CA GLN A 355 11.00 -22.96 11.91
C GLN A 355 10.81 -22.83 10.39
N ARG A 356 11.32 -23.80 9.63
CA ARG A 356 11.17 -23.88 8.18
C ARG A 356 9.83 -24.52 7.81
N ILE A 357 9.06 -23.89 6.90
CA ILE A 357 7.99 -24.60 6.19
C ILE A 357 8.67 -25.46 5.13
N GLU A 358 8.68 -26.78 5.35
CA GLU A 358 9.36 -27.72 4.46
C GLU A 358 8.38 -28.40 3.51
N ALA A 359 8.87 -28.74 2.31
CA ALA A 359 8.14 -29.65 1.43
C ALA A 359 7.82 -30.97 2.14
N LYS A 360 6.76 -31.65 1.71
CA LYS A 360 6.43 -32.97 2.26
C LYS A 360 7.56 -33.98 1.98
N HIS A 361 7.95 -34.75 2.99
CA HIS A 361 8.93 -35.81 2.82
C HIS A 361 8.53 -36.78 1.70
N GLY A 362 9.45 -37.04 0.77
CA GLY A 362 9.24 -37.95 -0.36
C GLY A 362 8.69 -37.30 -1.63
N VAL A 363 8.36 -36.02 -1.61
CA VAL A 363 8.02 -35.25 -2.83
C VAL A 363 9.30 -34.88 -3.56
N ILE A 364 9.34 -35.10 -4.88
CA ILE A 364 10.45 -34.67 -5.72
C ILE A 364 10.28 -33.19 -6.03
N PRO A 365 11.22 -32.30 -5.61
CA PRO A 365 11.14 -30.88 -5.88
C PRO A 365 11.16 -30.58 -7.39
N GLN A 366 10.16 -29.84 -7.89
CA GLN A 366 10.05 -29.48 -9.30
C GLN A 366 9.61 -28.04 -9.43
N ALA A 367 10.45 -27.18 -10.03
CA ALA A 367 10.17 -25.77 -10.22
C ALA A 367 8.83 -25.49 -10.93
N ARG A 368 8.41 -26.35 -11.85
CA ARG A 368 7.15 -26.23 -12.57
C ARG A 368 5.92 -26.22 -11.65
N ASN A 369 5.98 -26.90 -10.50
CA ASN A 369 4.86 -26.95 -9.54
C ASN A 369 4.61 -25.60 -8.84
N GLY A 370 5.63 -24.74 -8.77
CA GLY A 370 5.50 -23.37 -8.29
C GLY A 370 5.29 -22.38 -9.43
N LEU A 371 6.07 -22.54 -10.52
CA LEU A 371 6.09 -21.56 -11.61
C LEU A 371 4.75 -21.44 -12.37
N TRP A 372 4.10 -22.57 -12.69
CA TRP A 372 2.85 -22.53 -13.46
C TRP A 372 1.69 -21.82 -12.74
N PRO A 373 1.41 -22.10 -11.44
CA PRO A 373 0.38 -21.35 -10.72
C PRO A 373 0.68 -19.84 -10.71
N LEU A 374 1.94 -19.44 -10.50
CA LEU A 374 2.33 -18.02 -10.50
C LEU A 374 2.18 -17.38 -11.88
N LEU A 375 2.56 -18.07 -12.95
CA LEU A 375 2.37 -17.57 -14.32
C LEU A 375 0.88 -17.43 -14.67
N VAL A 376 0.04 -18.39 -14.27
CA VAL A 376 -1.42 -18.31 -14.46
C VAL A 376 -1.98 -17.11 -13.69
N MET A 377 -1.51 -16.86 -12.47
CA MET A 377 -1.93 -15.68 -11.72
C MET A 377 -1.58 -14.38 -12.46
N ILE A 378 -0.32 -14.21 -12.89
CA ILE A 378 0.14 -12.97 -13.53
C ILE A 378 -0.54 -12.77 -14.89
N PHE A 379 -0.40 -13.75 -15.79
CA PHE A 379 -0.90 -13.60 -17.15
C PHE A 379 -2.43 -13.73 -17.22
N GLY A 380 -3.02 -14.54 -16.34
CA GLY A 380 -4.47 -14.66 -16.22
C GLY A 380 -5.09 -13.36 -15.75
N THR A 381 -4.54 -12.73 -14.72
CA THR A 381 -5.01 -11.42 -14.25
C THR A 381 -4.83 -10.35 -15.32
N ALA A 382 -3.66 -10.26 -15.97
CA ALA A 382 -3.43 -9.31 -17.05
C ALA A 382 -4.43 -9.50 -18.22
N TYR A 383 -4.71 -10.74 -18.60
CA TYR A 383 -5.72 -11.05 -19.60
C TYR A 383 -7.14 -10.63 -19.16
N LEU A 384 -7.50 -10.91 -17.90
CA LEU A 384 -8.81 -10.54 -17.35
C LEU A 384 -8.99 -9.02 -17.28
N ILE A 385 -7.97 -8.28 -16.84
CA ILE A 385 -7.98 -6.82 -16.85
C ILE A 385 -8.24 -6.30 -18.27
N TYR A 386 -7.50 -6.81 -19.25
CA TYR A 386 -7.72 -6.44 -20.64
C TYR A 386 -9.13 -6.81 -21.13
N TYR A 387 -9.59 -8.03 -20.85
CA TYR A 387 -10.88 -8.53 -21.31
C TYR A 387 -12.06 -7.75 -20.70
N LEU A 388 -12.04 -7.53 -19.38
CA LEU A 388 -13.09 -6.78 -18.68
C LEU A 388 -13.11 -5.32 -19.12
N GLY A 389 -11.96 -4.67 -19.20
CA GLY A 389 -11.89 -3.30 -19.65
C GLY A 389 -12.27 -3.10 -21.11
N ALA A 390 -11.85 -3.99 -22.00
CA ALA A 390 -12.26 -3.95 -23.40
C ALA A 390 -13.78 -4.18 -23.57
N SER A 391 -14.35 -5.06 -22.73
CA SER A 391 -15.80 -5.30 -22.72
C SER A 391 -16.57 -4.08 -22.21
N SER A 392 -16.06 -3.39 -21.17
CA SER A 392 -16.64 -2.15 -20.66
C SER A 392 -16.60 -1.04 -21.71
N ILE A 393 -15.43 -0.77 -22.31
CA ILE A 393 -15.29 0.23 -23.38
C ILE A 393 -16.20 -0.07 -24.58
N ALA A 394 -16.35 -1.35 -24.94
CA ALA A 394 -17.26 -1.73 -26.03
C ALA A 394 -18.73 -1.48 -25.67
N ALA A 395 -19.13 -1.75 -24.43
CA ALA A 395 -20.48 -1.47 -23.94
C ALA A 395 -20.76 0.04 -23.88
N ASP A 396 -19.79 0.84 -23.36
CA ASP A 396 -19.91 2.29 -23.29
C ASP A 396 -19.97 2.94 -24.69
N ALA A 397 -19.19 2.45 -25.64
CA ALA A 397 -19.27 2.89 -27.03
C ALA A 397 -20.62 2.54 -27.68
N ALA A 398 -21.19 1.36 -27.37
CA ALA A 398 -22.51 0.96 -27.84
C ALA A 398 -23.64 1.82 -27.24
N SER A 399 -23.45 2.34 -26.03
CA SER A 399 -24.38 3.30 -25.40
C SER A 399 -24.22 4.74 -25.90
N GLY A 400 -23.24 5.01 -26.78
CA GLY A 400 -23.02 6.33 -27.40
C GLY A 400 -22.00 7.22 -26.67
N SER A 401 -21.19 6.69 -25.75
CA SER A 401 -20.11 7.45 -25.11
C SER A 401 -19.08 7.93 -26.12
N ALA A 402 -18.92 9.26 -26.23
CA ALA A 402 -17.98 9.87 -27.16
C ALA A 402 -16.52 9.49 -26.84
N ASP A 403 -16.16 9.41 -25.56
CA ASP A 403 -14.82 9.06 -25.10
C ASP A 403 -14.47 7.61 -25.43
N ALA A 404 -15.40 6.68 -25.20
CA ALA A 404 -15.23 5.26 -25.53
C ALA A 404 -15.08 5.05 -27.05
N ILE A 405 -15.89 5.74 -27.86
CA ILE A 405 -15.79 5.73 -29.33
C ILE A 405 -14.46 6.29 -29.79
N ALA A 406 -14.02 7.41 -29.21
CA ALA A 406 -12.74 8.03 -29.52
C ALA A 406 -11.56 7.09 -29.14
N ALA A 407 -11.61 6.45 -27.98
CA ALA A 407 -10.59 5.49 -27.54
C ALA A 407 -10.45 4.32 -28.52
N ILE A 408 -11.60 3.75 -29.00
CA ILE A 408 -11.59 2.65 -29.99
C ILE A 408 -10.98 3.14 -31.33
N ASN A 409 -11.38 4.34 -31.79
CA ASN A 409 -10.94 4.88 -33.07
C ASN A 409 -9.45 5.25 -33.08
N ASN A 410 -8.93 5.82 -31.99
CA ASN A 410 -7.52 6.18 -31.85
C ASN A 410 -6.62 4.95 -31.73
N GLY A 411 -7.10 3.87 -31.13
CA GLY A 411 -6.36 2.61 -31.01
C GLY A 411 -5.04 2.74 -30.22
N GLY A 412 -4.17 1.75 -30.34
CA GLY A 412 -2.81 1.79 -29.81
C GLY A 412 -2.73 2.03 -28.29
N PHE A 413 -1.84 2.93 -27.88
CA PHE A 413 -1.56 3.19 -26.46
C PHE A 413 -2.76 3.85 -25.74
N GLU A 414 -3.48 4.76 -26.40
CA GLU A 414 -4.64 5.42 -25.82
C GLU A 414 -5.79 4.44 -25.57
N TYR A 415 -6.07 3.55 -26.51
CA TYR A 415 -7.03 2.46 -26.29
C TYR A 415 -6.64 1.58 -25.13
N MET A 416 -5.36 1.18 -25.05
CA MET A 416 -4.89 0.35 -23.93
C MET A 416 -5.02 1.07 -22.58
N ARG A 417 -4.73 2.37 -22.53
CA ARG A 417 -4.91 3.19 -21.32
C ARG A 417 -6.39 3.25 -20.91
N SER A 418 -7.28 3.48 -21.84
CA SER A 418 -8.74 3.50 -21.59
C SER A 418 -9.25 2.14 -21.12
N VAL A 419 -8.79 1.04 -21.73
CA VAL A 419 -9.11 -0.34 -21.31
C VAL A 419 -8.67 -0.61 -19.88
N LEU A 420 -7.44 -0.21 -19.52
CA LEU A 420 -6.95 -0.38 -18.14
C LEU A 420 -7.76 0.44 -17.14
N GLY A 421 -8.13 1.68 -17.50
CA GLY A 421 -8.95 2.55 -16.65
C GLY A 421 -10.40 2.11 -16.49
N ALA A 422 -10.99 1.46 -17.51
CA ALA A 422 -12.37 0.97 -17.48
C ALA A 422 -12.50 -0.45 -16.91
N SER A 423 -11.40 -1.11 -16.56
CA SER A 423 -11.42 -2.47 -16.03
C SER A 423 -11.79 -2.50 -14.56
N ASP A 424 -12.68 -3.41 -14.17
CA ASP A 424 -12.77 -3.85 -12.77
C ASP A 424 -11.56 -4.73 -12.43
N SER A 425 -10.49 -4.06 -12.06
CA SER A 425 -9.20 -4.70 -11.80
C SER A 425 -9.20 -5.50 -10.51
N THR A 426 -10.03 -5.16 -9.52
CA THR A 426 -10.14 -5.90 -8.25
C THR A 426 -10.77 -7.26 -8.48
N TYR A 427 -11.85 -7.30 -9.25
CA TYR A 427 -12.48 -8.54 -9.67
C TYR A 427 -11.55 -9.40 -10.54
N ALA A 428 -10.77 -8.78 -11.44
CA ALA A 428 -9.79 -9.48 -12.26
C ALA A 428 -8.68 -10.16 -11.41
N ILE A 429 -8.17 -9.48 -10.38
CA ILE A 429 -7.16 -10.03 -9.45
C ILE A 429 -7.75 -11.20 -8.67
N PHE A 430 -8.98 -11.08 -8.18
CA PHE A 430 -9.67 -12.16 -7.49
C PHE A 430 -9.81 -13.41 -8.39
N LEU A 431 -10.31 -13.25 -9.61
CA LEU A 431 -10.46 -14.37 -10.54
C LEU A 431 -9.11 -14.99 -10.95
N GLY A 432 -8.09 -14.17 -11.21
CA GLY A 432 -6.74 -14.64 -11.53
C GLY A 432 -6.12 -15.45 -10.39
N SER A 433 -6.32 -15.02 -9.14
CA SER A 433 -5.88 -15.76 -7.96
C SER A 433 -6.65 -17.07 -7.78
N ALA A 434 -7.95 -17.08 -8.05
CA ALA A 434 -8.77 -18.30 -8.01
C ALA A 434 -8.31 -19.33 -9.05
N ALA A 435 -8.03 -18.90 -10.27
CA ALA A 435 -7.49 -19.77 -11.32
C ALA A 435 -6.11 -20.34 -10.93
N SER A 436 -5.24 -19.51 -10.37
CA SER A 436 -3.94 -19.93 -9.83
C SER A 436 -4.07 -20.96 -8.71
N PHE A 437 -4.97 -20.72 -7.75
CA PHE A 437 -5.23 -21.64 -6.65
C PHE A 437 -5.75 -22.99 -7.14
N ILE A 438 -6.73 -22.99 -8.06
CA ILE A 438 -7.26 -24.22 -8.66
C ILE A 438 -6.12 -25.01 -9.34
N LEU A 439 -5.26 -24.34 -10.11
CA LEU A 439 -4.14 -25.00 -10.75
C LEU A 439 -3.14 -25.55 -9.72
N ALA A 440 -2.84 -24.80 -8.65
CA ALA A 440 -1.98 -25.26 -7.55
C ALA A 440 -2.54 -26.52 -6.87
N VAL A 441 -3.87 -26.57 -6.64
CA VAL A 441 -4.56 -27.78 -6.12
C VAL A 441 -4.40 -28.94 -7.08
N ILE A 442 -4.70 -28.77 -8.38
CA ILE A 442 -4.58 -29.81 -9.40
C ILE A 442 -3.15 -30.35 -9.47
N MET A 443 -2.15 -29.46 -9.44
CA MET A 443 -0.75 -29.86 -9.49
C MET A 443 -0.29 -30.53 -8.20
N SER A 444 -0.87 -30.21 -7.05
CA SER A 444 -0.57 -30.81 -5.76
C SER A 444 -1.20 -32.20 -5.59
N LEU A 445 -2.31 -32.48 -6.25
CA LEU A 445 -3.01 -33.77 -6.20
C LEU A 445 -2.41 -34.84 -7.14
N ARG A 446 -1.32 -34.55 -7.84
CA ARG A 446 -0.64 -35.54 -8.70
C ARG A 446 -0.10 -36.72 -7.88
N PRO A 447 0.04 -37.91 -8.51
CA PRO A 447 0.62 -39.08 -7.82
C PRO A 447 1.97 -38.77 -7.15
N LYS A 448 2.13 -39.22 -5.92
CA LYS A 448 3.32 -38.99 -5.09
C LYS A 448 3.54 -37.55 -4.58
N HIS A 449 2.56 -36.67 -4.71
CA HIS A 449 2.62 -35.32 -4.10
C HIS A 449 1.76 -35.26 -2.83
N LEU A 450 0.59 -34.66 -2.89
CA LEU A 450 -0.29 -34.48 -1.73
C LEU A 450 -1.59 -35.25 -1.91
N THR A 451 -2.16 -35.74 -0.80
CA THR A 451 -3.52 -36.26 -0.74
C THR A 451 -4.53 -35.13 -0.60
N ILE A 452 -5.82 -35.38 -0.89
CA ILE A 452 -6.90 -34.39 -0.72
C ILE A 452 -6.94 -33.87 0.73
N GLY A 453 -6.79 -34.77 1.73
CA GLY A 453 -6.74 -34.37 3.13
C GLY A 453 -5.57 -33.45 3.49
N GLU A 454 -4.40 -33.68 2.88
CA GLU A 454 -3.23 -32.81 3.05
C GLU A 454 -3.43 -31.45 2.37
N VAL A 455 -3.99 -31.41 1.17
CA VAL A 455 -4.33 -30.16 0.47
C VAL A 455 -5.28 -29.32 1.33
N THR A 456 -6.36 -29.93 1.84
CA THR A 456 -7.33 -29.23 2.73
C THR A 456 -6.66 -28.76 4.03
N SER A 457 -5.81 -29.59 4.64
CA SER A 457 -5.09 -29.23 5.86
C SER A 457 -4.13 -28.06 5.64
N VAL A 458 -3.35 -28.08 4.53
CA VAL A 458 -2.39 -27.01 4.19
C VAL A 458 -3.13 -25.71 3.91
N THR A 459 -4.21 -25.74 3.13
CA THR A 459 -5.06 -24.58 2.84
C THR A 459 -5.67 -24.01 4.12
N SER A 460 -6.28 -24.85 4.96
CA SER A 460 -6.82 -24.42 6.27
C SER A 460 -5.76 -23.82 7.18
N HIS A 461 -4.56 -24.39 7.20
CA HIS A 461 -3.46 -23.86 8.00
C HIS A 461 -3.00 -22.49 7.48
N GLY A 462 -2.83 -22.35 6.15
CA GLY A 462 -2.51 -21.08 5.49
C GLY A 462 -3.52 -19.98 5.84
N ILE A 463 -4.81 -20.30 5.74
CA ILE A 463 -5.89 -19.36 6.10
C ILE A 463 -5.82 -18.96 7.58
N LYS A 464 -5.61 -19.91 8.51
CA LYS A 464 -5.56 -19.62 9.94
C LYS A 464 -4.39 -18.72 10.33
N VAL A 465 -3.21 -18.96 9.75
CA VAL A 465 -2.03 -18.12 9.99
C VAL A 465 -2.29 -16.70 9.47
N LEU A 466 -2.80 -16.59 8.24
CA LEU A 466 -3.05 -15.33 7.60
C LEU A 466 -4.17 -14.53 8.27
N PHE A 467 -5.19 -15.20 8.82
CA PHE A 467 -6.35 -14.54 9.41
C PHE A 467 -5.96 -13.58 10.53
N LYS A 468 -5.05 -13.99 11.40
CA LYS A 468 -4.62 -13.15 12.52
C LYS A 468 -3.73 -11.98 12.07
N ASP A 469 -2.83 -12.22 11.15
CA ASP A 469 -1.75 -11.27 10.84
C ASP A 469 -2.11 -10.33 9.67
N ALA A 470 -2.84 -10.81 8.66
CA ALA A 470 -3.24 -9.99 7.51
C ALA A 470 -4.71 -9.58 7.53
N VAL A 471 -5.65 -10.52 7.64
CA VAL A 471 -7.08 -10.22 7.55
C VAL A 471 -7.54 -9.26 8.66
N MET A 472 -7.11 -9.48 9.91
CA MET A 472 -7.47 -8.58 11.01
C MET A 472 -6.86 -7.19 10.85
N VAL A 473 -5.65 -7.09 10.30
CA VAL A 473 -5.02 -5.79 10.03
C VAL A 473 -5.74 -5.06 8.90
N LEU A 474 -6.16 -5.77 7.83
CA LEU A 474 -7.00 -5.21 6.76
C LEU A 474 -8.30 -4.63 7.30
N LEU A 475 -9.07 -5.42 8.08
CA LEU A 475 -10.32 -4.96 8.68
C LEU A 475 -10.13 -3.71 9.55
N MET A 476 -9.05 -3.66 10.34
CA MET A 476 -8.71 -2.49 11.15
C MET A 476 -8.27 -1.29 10.29
N ALA A 477 -7.53 -1.53 9.20
CA ALA A 477 -7.12 -0.48 8.27
C ALA A 477 -8.32 0.20 7.60
N TRP A 478 -9.28 -0.61 7.13
CA TRP A 478 -10.52 -0.10 6.56
C TRP A 478 -11.36 0.65 7.61
N GLY A 479 -11.46 0.10 8.83
CA GLY A 479 -12.17 0.74 9.93
C GLY A 479 -11.62 2.13 10.25
N ILE A 480 -10.30 2.29 10.39
CA ILE A 480 -9.71 3.60 10.68
C ILE A 480 -9.82 4.56 9.48
N GLY A 481 -9.68 4.04 8.25
CA GLY A 481 -9.86 4.82 7.03
C GLY A 481 -11.28 5.39 6.94
N LYS A 482 -12.31 4.56 7.23
CA LYS A 482 -13.71 4.99 7.23
C LYS A 482 -13.99 6.04 8.31
N ILE A 483 -13.49 5.82 9.53
CA ILE A 483 -13.60 6.80 10.62
C ILE A 483 -12.95 8.13 10.27
N CYS A 484 -11.74 8.12 9.69
CA CYS A 484 -11.08 9.35 9.24
C CYS A 484 -11.88 10.06 8.15
N GLY A 485 -12.51 9.30 7.23
CA GLY A 485 -13.41 9.83 6.22
C GLY A 485 -14.65 10.48 6.84
N ASP A 486 -15.34 9.76 7.71
CA ASP A 486 -16.57 10.24 8.37
C ASP A 486 -16.32 11.48 9.27
N LEU A 487 -15.12 11.63 9.85
CA LEU A 487 -14.69 12.81 10.62
C LEU A 487 -14.12 13.94 9.75
N GLY A 488 -13.97 13.75 8.45
CA GLY A 488 -13.42 14.74 7.53
C GLY A 488 -11.95 15.07 7.75
N THR A 489 -11.14 14.11 8.21
CA THR A 489 -9.72 14.31 8.53
C THR A 489 -8.93 14.91 7.36
N ALA A 490 -9.15 14.38 6.13
CA ALA A 490 -8.46 14.87 4.95
C ALA A 490 -8.86 16.32 4.61
N TYR A 491 -10.14 16.66 4.71
CA TYR A 491 -10.62 18.04 4.49
C TYR A 491 -10.01 19.03 5.48
N PHE A 492 -9.91 18.64 6.76
CA PHE A 492 -9.25 19.46 7.77
C PHE A 492 -7.78 19.69 7.43
N LEU A 493 -7.06 18.62 7.03
CA LEU A 493 -5.66 18.73 6.63
C LEU A 493 -5.46 19.64 5.40
N VAL A 494 -6.32 19.53 4.39
CA VAL A 494 -6.29 20.42 3.22
C VAL A 494 -6.43 21.88 3.66
N ALA A 495 -7.45 22.18 4.46
CA ALA A 495 -7.71 23.54 4.94
C ALA A 495 -6.57 24.12 5.79
N CYS A 496 -5.81 23.27 6.48
CA CYS A 496 -4.66 23.70 7.28
C CYS A 496 -3.39 23.91 6.45
N PHE A 497 -3.13 23.03 5.48
CA PHE A 497 -1.83 23.00 4.78
C PHE A 497 -1.80 23.83 3.50
N GLN A 498 -2.94 24.10 2.89
CA GLN A 498 -3.05 24.79 1.61
C GLN A 498 -2.35 26.16 1.57
N ASP A 499 -2.37 26.90 2.69
CA ASP A 499 -1.73 28.21 2.83
C ASP A 499 -0.38 28.16 3.59
N LEU A 500 -0.06 27.01 4.19
CA LEU A 500 1.11 26.90 5.07
C LEU A 500 2.39 26.52 4.32
N MET A 501 2.26 25.75 3.24
CA MET A 501 3.39 25.25 2.48
C MET A 501 3.05 25.02 1.01
N SER A 502 4.06 25.09 0.14
CA SER A 502 3.87 24.70 -1.26
C SER A 502 3.49 23.20 -1.33
N PRO A 503 2.40 22.85 -2.05
CA PRO A 503 1.98 21.46 -2.25
C PRO A 503 3.07 20.53 -2.79
N LEU A 504 4.04 21.08 -3.50
CA LEU A 504 5.15 20.32 -4.10
C LEU A 504 6.09 19.64 -3.07
N TRP A 505 6.06 20.07 -1.79
CA TRP A 505 6.78 19.42 -0.71
C TRP A 505 6.05 18.22 -0.11
N LEU A 506 4.75 18.07 -0.40
CA LEU A 506 3.91 17.03 0.19
C LEU A 506 4.50 15.61 0.05
N PRO A 507 4.98 15.15 -1.12
CA PRO A 507 5.51 13.79 -1.26
C PRO A 507 6.72 13.54 -0.35
N VAL A 508 7.62 14.51 -0.20
CA VAL A 508 8.80 14.37 0.67
C VAL A 508 8.40 14.34 2.14
N ILE A 509 7.46 15.19 2.54
CA ILE A 509 6.95 15.21 3.92
C ILE A 509 6.26 13.89 4.25
N LEU A 510 5.43 13.37 3.34
CA LEU A 510 4.77 12.07 3.50
C LEU A 510 5.78 10.93 3.57
N PHE A 511 6.80 10.92 2.70
CA PHE A 511 7.88 9.94 2.74
C PHE A 511 8.58 9.93 4.10
N VAL A 512 9.04 11.11 4.56
CA VAL A 512 9.75 11.24 5.85
C VAL A 512 8.84 10.87 7.03
N THR A 513 7.58 11.30 7.01
CA THR A 513 6.60 10.95 8.05
C THR A 513 6.37 9.44 8.09
N ALA A 514 6.17 8.80 6.95
CA ALA A 514 6.02 7.36 6.85
C ALA A 514 7.28 6.62 7.35
N CYS A 515 8.49 7.12 6.99
CA CYS A 515 9.76 6.58 7.51
C CYS A 515 9.81 6.58 9.04
N LEU A 516 9.45 7.69 9.66
CA LEU A 516 9.50 7.85 11.12
C LEU A 516 8.47 6.95 11.83
N ILE A 517 7.24 6.89 11.30
CA ILE A 517 6.18 6.06 11.87
C ILE A 517 6.56 4.58 11.74
N ALA A 518 6.94 4.12 10.56
CA ALA A 518 7.31 2.72 10.32
C ALA A 518 8.54 2.31 11.13
N PHE A 519 9.58 3.14 11.18
CA PHE A 519 10.77 2.89 12.02
C PHE A 519 10.40 2.69 13.49
N ALA A 520 9.51 3.52 14.00
CA ALA A 520 9.15 3.52 15.41
C ALA A 520 8.12 2.44 15.79
N THR A 521 7.22 2.10 14.89
CA THR A 521 6.21 1.05 15.08
C THR A 521 6.75 -0.33 14.73
N GLY A 522 7.74 -0.41 13.85
CA GLY A 522 8.24 -1.64 13.26
C GLY A 522 7.24 -2.30 12.32
N SER A 523 6.35 -1.51 11.70
CA SER A 523 5.31 -2.03 10.82
C SER A 523 4.98 -1.06 9.70
N SER A 524 5.32 -1.45 8.48
CA SER A 524 4.92 -0.75 7.26
C SER A 524 3.40 -0.78 7.05
N TRP A 525 2.75 -1.90 7.36
CA TRP A 525 1.31 -2.07 7.23
C TRP A 525 0.53 -1.09 8.11
N THR A 526 0.91 -0.97 9.39
CA THR A 526 0.29 0.02 10.30
C THR A 526 0.46 1.44 9.77
N THR A 527 1.64 1.77 9.25
CA THR A 527 1.94 3.09 8.70
C THR A 527 1.07 3.41 7.49
N MET A 528 0.93 2.47 6.56
CA MET A 528 0.06 2.61 5.39
C MET A 528 -1.41 2.77 5.80
N ALA A 529 -1.90 1.92 6.71
CA ALA A 529 -3.28 1.97 7.21
C ALA A 529 -3.67 3.35 7.78
N ILE A 530 -2.73 4.02 8.44
CA ILE A 530 -2.98 5.32 9.06
C ILE A 530 -2.88 6.48 8.06
N LEU A 531 -1.89 6.45 7.17
CA LEU A 531 -1.60 7.58 6.29
C LEU A 531 -2.39 7.54 4.98
N GLN A 532 -2.47 6.38 4.31
CA GLN A 532 -3.04 6.27 2.97
C GLN A 532 -4.46 6.80 2.81
N PRO A 533 -5.40 6.51 3.71
CA PRO A 533 -6.77 7.00 3.56
C PRO A 533 -6.87 8.53 3.51
N ASN A 534 -5.94 9.22 4.18
CA ASN A 534 -5.95 10.68 4.26
C ASN A 534 -5.19 11.35 3.10
N VAL A 535 -4.34 10.61 2.39
CA VAL A 535 -3.47 11.15 1.35
C VAL A 535 -4.22 11.36 0.04
N VAL A 536 -5.23 10.55 -0.28
CA VAL A 536 -5.93 10.59 -1.57
C VAL A 536 -6.51 11.96 -1.85
N LEU A 537 -7.43 12.40 -1.00
CA LEU A 537 -8.08 13.71 -1.14
C LEU A 537 -7.08 14.85 -0.96
N LEU A 538 -6.22 14.77 0.07
CA LEU A 538 -5.22 15.80 0.36
C LEU A 538 -4.30 16.06 -0.83
N ALA A 539 -3.70 15.02 -1.39
CA ALA A 539 -2.75 15.17 -2.50
C ALA A 539 -3.44 15.63 -3.78
N TYR A 540 -4.63 15.11 -4.07
CA TYR A 540 -5.39 15.50 -5.26
C TYR A 540 -5.75 16.98 -5.21
N GLN A 541 -6.40 17.44 -4.14
CA GLN A 541 -6.87 18.85 -4.02
C GLN A 541 -5.72 19.85 -3.95
N LEU A 542 -4.63 19.52 -3.24
CA LEU A 542 -3.44 20.38 -3.22
C LEU A 542 -2.75 20.42 -4.59
N GLY A 543 -2.77 19.32 -5.32
CA GLY A 543 -2.19 19.23 -6.66
C GLY A 543 -2.92 20.03 -7.72
N GLU A 544 -4.24 20.20 -7.60
CA GLU A 544 -5.03 21.06 -8.48
C GLU A 544 -4.61 22.55 -8.43
N GLN A 545 -3.85 22.95 -7.41
CA GLN A 545 -3.39 24.33 -7.21
C GLN A 545 -2.00 24.60 -7.78
N VAL A 546 -1.34 23.59 -8.31
CA VAL A 546 0.04 23.66 -8.82
C VAL A 546 0.15 23.02 -10.21
N ASP A 547 1.16 23.43 -10.98
CA ASP A 547 1.33 23.05 -12.38
C ASP A 547 1.47 21.53 -12.61
N ILE A 548 1.91 20.77 -11.59
CA ILE A 548 2.07 19.32 -11.67
C ILE A 548 0.72 18.59 -11.79
N GLY A 549 -0.35 19.20 -11.30
CA GLY A 549 -1.72 18.68 -11.33
C GLY A 549 -2.05 17.68 -10.23
N GLY A 550 -3.36 17.57 -9.91
CA GLY A 550 -3.88 16.72 -8.83
C GLY A 550 -3.54 15.24 -8.99
N HIS A 551 -3.68 14.71 -10.19
CA HIS A 551 -3.43 13.29 -10.46
C HIS A 551 -1.95 12.91 -10.25
N VAL A 552 -1.00 13.70 -10.77
CA VAL A 552 0.44 13.39 -10.62
C VAL A 552 0.88 13.53 -9.17
N LEU A 553 0.41 14.57 -8.46
CA LEU A 553 0.73 14.73 -7.05
C LEU A 553 0.13 13.61 -6.19
N LEU A 554 -1.06 13.13 -6.53
CA LEU A 554 -1.70 11.96 -5.90
C LEU A 554 -0.83 10.70 -6.06
N VAL A 555 -0.48 10.34 -7.30
CA VAL A 555 0.32 9.15 -7.60
C VAL A 555 1.67 9.20 -6.89
N LEU A 556 2.34 10.36 -6.93
CA LEU A 556 3.62 10.59 -6.27
C LEU A 556 3.50 10.49 -4.73
N SER A 557 2.42 11.00 -4.15
CA SER A 557 2.17 11.00 -2.71
C SER A 557 1.80 9.63 -2.17
N ILE A 558 0.94 8.88 -2.89
CA ILE A 558 0.66 7.47 -2.58
C ILE A 558 1.97 6.67 -2.59
N GLY A 559 2.77 6.81 -3.64
CA GLY A 559 4.09 6.19 -3.75
C GLY A 559 4.97 6.55 -2.56
N ALA A 560 5.05 7.82 -2.19
CA ALA A 560 5.91 8.31 -1.11
C ALA A 560 5.57 7.68 0.26
N VAL A 561 4.29 7.53 0.60
CA VAL A 561 3.87 6.86 1.85
C VAL A 561 4.30 5.40 1.86
N LEU A 562 4.06 4.68 0.76
CA LEU A 562 4.41 3.26 0.65
C LEU A 562 5.92 3.04 0.79
N GLU A 563 6.68 3.86 0.09
CA GLU A 563 8.14 3.79 0.07
C GLU A 563 8.78 4.19 1.41
N GLY A 564 8.23 5.23 2.04
CA GLY A 564 8.65 5.65 3.37
C GLY A 564 8.37 4.57 4.43
N ALA A 565 7.21 3.91 4.34
CA ALA A 565 6.87 2.79 5.22
C ALA A 565 7.86 1.62 5.06
N ILE A 566 8.24 1.25 3.83
CA ILE A 566 9.21 0.20 3.56
C ILE A 566 10.61 0.60 4.06
N PHE A 567 11.06 1.84 3.84
CA PHE A 567 12.35 2.31 4.38
C PHE A 567 12.39 2.24 5.92
N GLY A 568 11.32 2.71 6.58
CA GLY A 568 11.25 2.70 8.05
C GLY A 568 11.34 1.27 8.59
N ASP A 569 10.68 0.34 7.95
CA ASP A 569 10.70 -1.09 8.26
C ASP A 569 12.12 -1.68 8.12
N HIS A 570 12.80 -1.43 7.01
CA HIS A 570 14.18 -1.84 6.75
C HIS A 570 15.21 -1.32 7.77
N CYS A 571 14.98 -0.17 8.40
CA CYS A 571 15.90 0.42 9.35
C CYS A 571 15.52 0.09 10.80
N SER A 572 14.32 -0.41 11.06
CA SER A 572 13.81 -0.60 12.41
C SER A 572 14.35 -1.87 13.06
N PRO A 573 14.93 -1.77 14.27
CA PRO A 573 15.35 -2.96 15.01
C PRO A 573 14.18 -3.75 15.63
N ILE A 574 12.96 -3.32 15.41
CA ILE A 574 11.75 -3.97 15.93
C ILE A 574 10.80 -4.38 14.83
N SER A 575 11.20 -4.19 13.57
CA SER A 575 10.45 -4.64 12.40
C SER A 575 10.36 -6.16 12.36
N ASP A 576 9.18 -6.66 12.03
CA ASP A 576 8.94 -8.09 11.86
C ASP A 576 9.70 -8.67 10.66
N THR A 577 9.79 -7.93 9.54
CA THR A 577 10.55 -8.36 8.36
C THR A 577 12.05 -8.40 8.64
N THR A 578 12.60 -7.40 9.32
CA THR A 578 14.02 -7.33 9.71
C THR A 578 14.38 -8.42 10.75
N VAL A 579 13.48 -8.69 11.71
CA VAL A 579 13.64 -9.81 12.65
C VAL A 579 13.63 -11.15 11.91
N LEU A 580 12.68 -11.32 10.99
CA LEU A 580 12.54 -12.54 10.21
C LEU A 580 13.74 -12.77 9.28
N SER A 581 14.22 -11.72 8.59
CA SER A 581 15.39 -11.77 7.70
C SER A 581 16.67 -12.16 8.44
N SER A 582 16.88 -11.58 9.63
CA SER A 582 18.02 -11.95 10.48
C SER A 582 17.92 -13.40 10.96
N THR A 583 16.73 -13.84 11.38
CA THR A 583 16.49 -15.19 11.90
C THR A 583 16.62 -16.25 10.81
N ALA A 584 15.99 -16.05 9.65
CA ALA A 584 16.06 -16.96 8.51
C ALA A 584 17.48 -17.06 7.93
N SER A 585 18.24 -15.98 7.97
CA SER A 585 19.65 -15.96 7.53
C SER A 585 20.63 -16.46 8.61
N HIS A 586 20.16 -16.77 9.81
CA HIS A 586 21.01 -17.10 10.97
C HIS A 586 22.07 -16.02 11.25
N CYS A 587 21.66 -14.76 11.21
CA CYS A 587 22.46 -13.60 11.53
C CYS A 587 22.02 -13.03 12.87
N GLN A 588 22.95 -12.46 13.65
CA GLN A 588 22.58 -11.74 14.85
C GLN A 588 21.74 -10.49 14.45
N HIS A 589 20.56 -10.34 15.07
CA HIS A 589 19.60 -9.32 14.66
C HIS A 589 20.16 -7.89 14.67
N ILE A 590 20.84 -7.50 15.75
CA ILE A 590 21.43 -6.15 15.86
C ILE A 590 22.58 -5.94 14.85
N GLU A 591 23.36 -6.99 14.53
CA GLU A 591 24.38 -6.94 13.49
C GLU A 591 23.74 -6.71 12.13
N HIS A 592 22.64 -7.40 11.82
CA HIS A 592 21.88 -7.19 10.59
C HIS A 592 21.41 -5.74 10.47
N VAL A 593 20.69 -5.20 11.46
CA VAL A 593 20.21 -3.81 11.45
C VAL A 593 21.38 -2.83 11.26
N ARG A 594 22.47 -3.01 12.02
CA ARG A 594 23.64 -2.13 11.96
C ARG A 594 24.33 -2.16 10.60
N THR A 595 24.38 -3.31 9.94
CA THR A 595 25.05 -3.46 8.64
C THR A 595 24.19 -2.98 7.48
N GLN A 596 22.86 -3.09 7.58
CA GLN A 596 21.89 -2.69 6.56
C GLN A 596 21.61 -1.19 6.55
N ALA A 597 21.47 -0.56 7.73
CA ALA A 597 21.04 0.82 7.86
C ALA A 597 21.81 1.83 6.97
N PRO A 598 23.15 1.78 6.82
CA PRO A 598 23.86 2.70 5.94
C PRO A 598 23.44 2.60 4.46
N TYR A 599 23.13 1.40 3.97
CA TYR A 599 22.65 1.20 2.60
C TYR A 599 21.25 1.79 2.42
N ALA A 600 20.34 1.50 3.34
CA ALA A 600 18.97 2.01 3.32
C ALA A 600 18.95 3.55 3.42
N ILE A 601 19.74 4.15 4.33
CA ILE A 601 19.83 5.62 4.49
C ILE A 601 20.37 6.29 3.24
N VAL A 602 21.44 5.77 2.64
CA VAL A 602 21.98 6.31 1.38
C VAL A 602 20.94 6.24 0.27
N THR A 603 20.24 5.10 0.16
CA THR A 603 19.17 4.90 -0.82
C THR A 603 18.02 5.89 -0.63
N ALA A 604 17.57 6.12 0.62
CA ALA A 604 16.51 7.08 0.93
C ALA A 604 16.92 8.53 0.61
N ILE A 605 18.15 8.92 0.93
CA ILE A 605 18.66 10.26 0.58
C ILE A 605 18.67 10.46 -0.94
N ILE A 606 19.09 9.46 -1.70
CA ILE A 606 19.07 9.51 -3.17
C ILE A 606 17.63 9.54 -3.69
N ALA A 607 16.71 8.77 -3.10
CA ALA A 607 15.29 8.82 -3.48
C ALA A 607 14.69 10.22 -3.29
N ILE A 608 14.99 10.87 -2.17
CA ILE A 608 14.51 12.23 -1.91
C ILE A 608 15.16 13.23 -2.88
N SER A 609 16.51 13.25 -2.94
CA SER A 609 17.26 14.31 -3.62
C SER A 609 17.28 14.18 -5.15
N CYS A 610 17.32 12.95 -5.68
CA CYS A 610 17.42 12.70 -7.13
C CYS A 610 16.07 12.35 -7.78
N ALA A 611 15.02 12.08 -6.99
CA ALA A 611 13.75 11.65 -7.54
C ALA A 611 12.55 12.42 -6.98
N TYR A 612 12.17 12.29 -5.72
CA TYR A 612 10.98 12.97 -5.20
C TYR A 612 11.01 14.48 -5.42
N LEU A 613 12.09 15.15 -5.00
CA LEU A 613 12.22 16.60 -5.17
C LEU A 613 12.25 17.03 -6.65
N PRO A 614 13.06 16.42 -7.54
CA PRO A 614 13.08 16.81 -8.95
C PRO A 614 11.75 16.58 -9.68
N VAL A 615 11.05 15.49 -9.39
CA VAL A 615 9.73 15.24 -9.98
C VAL A 615 8.72 16.27 -9.48
N ALA A 616 8.67 16.50 -8.16
CA ALA A 616 7.68 17.41 -7.57
C ALA A 616 7.94 18.88 -7.94
N LEU A 617 9.20 19.37 -7.85
CA LEU A 617 9.53 20.77 -8.03
C LEU A 617 9.66 21.21 -9.50
N TRP A 618 10.12 20.30 -10.37
CA TRP A 618 10.46 20.62 -11.77
C TRP A 618 9.69 19.77 -12.79
N GLY A 619 8.77 18.92 -12.36
CA GLY A 619 8.00 18.04 -13.25
C GLY A 619 8.86 17.08 -14.06
N LEU A 620 10.06 16.70 -13.58
CA LEU A 620 10.96 15.85 -14.30
C LEU A 620 10.36 14.45 -14.47
N ASN A 621 10.62 13.85 -15.63
CA ASN A 621 10.18 12.49 -15.91
C ASN A 621 10.77 11.49 -14.88
N PRO A 622 9.96 10.64 -14.23
CA PRO A 622 10.42 9.72 -13.19
C PRO A 622 11.52 8.76 -13.68
N PHE A 623 11.49 8.33 -14.93
CA PHE A 623 12.53 7.46 -15.49
C PHE A 623 13.89 8.16 -15.61
N VAL A 624 13.90 9.46 -15.91
CA VAL A 624 15.12 10.27 -15.91
C VAL A 624 15.68 10.38 -14.49
N CYS A 625 14.81 10.63 -13.52
CA CYS A 625 15.17 10.71 -12.10
C CYS A 625 15.72 9.37 -11.58
N LEU A 626 15.09 8.25 -11.98
CA LEU A 626 15.58 6.90 -11.68
C LEU A 626 16.99 6.68 -12.28
N ALA A 627 17.22 7.05 -13.54
CA ALA A 627 18.53 6.91 -14.16
C ALA A 627 19.60 7.72 -13.43
N ILE A 628 19.32 8.97 -13.08
CA ILE A 628 20.23 9.83 -12.30
C ILE A 628 20.55 9.20 -10.94
N GLY A 629 19.54 8.77 -10.19
CA GLY A 629 19.71 8.14 -8.87
C GLY A 629 20.51 6.84 -8.96
N MET A 630 20.27 5.99 -9.97
CA MET A 630 21.05 4.77 -10.21
C MET A 630 22.53 5.06 -10.49
N VAL A 631 22.82 6.09 -11.29
CA VAL A 631 24.21 6.54 -11.55
C VAL A 631 24.85 7.05 -10.27
N MET A 632 24.13 7.80 -9.46
CA MET A 632 24.64 8.28 -8.15
C MET A 632 24.94 7.12 -7.20
N LEU A 633 24.05 6.13 -7.07
CA LEU A 633 24.28 4.93 -6.27
C LEU A 633 25.50 4.14 -6.74
N LEU A 634 25.61 3.93 -8.06
CA LEU A 634 26.78 3.27 -8.67
C LEU A 634 28.08 4.01 -8.34
N THR A 635 28.06 5.34 -8.43
CA THR A 635 29.18 6.22 -8.11
C THR A 635 29.57 6.09 -6.64
N ILE A 636 28.62 6.13 -5.71
CA ILE A 636 28.85 5.96 -4.27
C ILE A 636 29.48 4.60 -3.99
N VAL A 637 28.92 3.50 -4.50
CA VAL A 637 29.49 2.16 -4.29
C VAL A 637 30.87 2.03 -4.92
N ARG A 638 31.11 2.67 -6.07
CA ARG A 638 32.40 2.63 -6.75
C ARG A 638 33.52 3.36 -6.00
N PHE A 639 33.22 4.51 -5.41
CA PHE A 639 34.25 5.38 -4.80
C PHE A 639 34.34 5.22 -3.28
N VAL A 640 33.19 5.02 -2.57
CA VAL A 640 33.17 4.84 -1.10
C VAL A 640 33.37 3.37 -0.74
N GLY A 641 32.79 2.45 -1.52
CA GLY A 641 32.89 1.01 -1.26
C GLY A 641 34.30 0.46 -1.52
N LYS A 642 34.72 -0.48 -0.69
CA LYS A 642 35.99 -1.22 -0.84
C LYS A 642 35.72 -2.64 -1.31
N ARG A 643 36.59 -3.19 -2.14
CA ARG A 643 36.47 -4.56 -2.66
C ARG A 643 36.67 -5.59 -1.55
N THR A 644 35.81 -6.57 -1.49
CA THR A 644 35.85 -7.66 -0.52
C THR A 644 36.34 -8.99 -1.16
N ASP A 645 36.25 -9.13 -2.47
CA ASP A 645 36.72 -10.29 -3.22
C ASP A 645 38.25 -10.40 -3.36
N THR A 646 38.96 -9.32 -3.15
CA THR A 646 40.44 -9.28 -3.19
C THR A 646 41.09 -9.55 -1.85
N LEU A 647 40.30 -9.71 -0.77
CA LEU A 647 40.82 -10.04 0.55
C LEU A 647 41.26 -11.51 0.58
N PRO A 648 42.40 -11.82 1.25
CA PRO A 648 42.85 -13.22 1.36
C PRO A 648 41.76 -14.04 2.04
N SER A 649 41.37 -15.15 1.39
CA SER A 649 40.46 -16.13 1.99
C SER A 649 41.18 -16.89 3.13
N ALA A 650 40.41 -17.21 4.19
CA ALA A 650 40.84 -18.26 5.11
C ALA A 650 41.02 -19.55 4.28
N GLY A 651 42.23 -20.08 4.26
CA GLY A 651 42.61 -21.29 3.54
C GLY A 651 41.88 -22.54 4.01
#